data_e62b652940b3aed85e1acde7432d3518
#
_entry.id   e62b652940b3aed85e1acde7432d3518
#
_cell.length_a   1.000
_cell.length_b   1.000
_cell.length_c   1.000
_cell.angle_alpha   90.00
_cell.angle_beta   90.00
_cell.angle_gamma   90.00
#
_symmetry.space_group_name_H-M   'P 1'
#
loop_
_entity.id
_entity.type
_entity.pdbx_description
1 polymer ?
#
loop_
_entity_poly.entity_id
_entity_poly.type
_entity_poly.pdbx_seq_one_letter_code
_entity_poly.pdbx_strand_id
1 'polypeptide(L)'
;NDQTHYINGNVLATVLAEDNLSYIEYNLVGLTVNNVLVNNVSATYTHINGIIHINLNITAGSTFTTQVFYSGYPQLSSDIYHIGMIFTPYSVFTISDPDAGRYWWPCYDHPWDKAIVNLTITLRSDWKVAANGLRTNIVNNGDGTSTTSWVGEHPMTTYLVCVTCGPYVELNQTAGEIPIMNFVLSNQYNNALVDFARVPLMIDYFSSLFGVYPFEKYGHAVVNMSTYGAMEHQTMTTLGNYIISGTQAYETIIAHELVHQWYGNAVSFLTFKDVWLSEGFATYAEHLWKDKTEGWESACNYIRTEFHNYYISWEASAGPQTIYNPNFNSYFAPPSYEKAASVLHMLRLKIGNANFFSLLQNWYNTYRDGNAVTAEFQTMAEQISGQDLNQFFQQWIYSSGIPSLEFSVWTNNESNSPLKIIAKTISNTSTPFFIEIPFRLTQAEISDSLYVEASPQGFANYFNITLEPGAIFNPNYHSWTLLRSITEKRPVLVECLPTNNAVFLSWESFEDNPALGYIIYRCDVENYEGWVALNSEPVSALSFIDTTAINGTLYEYVVIAIDNEGWNSVQSNVMSAMPVSFSFGQDFLVVDETRNGNGSNLSPDDAMVDTFYDTALVPLEYDSWDVTTQGLPDLSALGEYKVVLWHSDDFAENLLINHQSVLGSYILGGGKILLSGWKTATVLSETFLARFAGIPQIEYSNSPCLISAQSSIYPELLVDGNKLLASWNGMLPYICTFPDANNAIYIANMNPSAQSNGHCLALRHSYDNGELILLGFPLYYMQSAGVRDFLQIIIPELIQTPIIDSTIASVIATMKIYPNPFRRNCEIQLSLPVKGVASLELYNLKGQKVKTFFQEVNMKGDFIFNFDGRDDKGKLLSSGIYILKMKQSDKIIVSKISYIK
;
A
#
# COMPACT_ATOMS: atom_id res chain seq x y z
N ASN A 1 49.31 -15.86 8.77
CA ASN A 1 50.19 -14.68 8.71
C ASN A 1 49.38 -13.50 8.16
N ASP A 2 49.11 -12.51 9.02
CA ASP A 2 48.30 -11.30 8.72
C ASP A 2 48.87 -10.43 7.57
N GLN A 3 50.20 -10.48 7.34
CA GLN A 3 50.82 -9.68 6.28
C GLN A 3 50.85 -10.41 4.92
N THR A 4 50.98 -11.72 4.94
CA THR A 4 51.02 -12.50 3.71
C THR A 4 49.66 -13.10 3.36
N HIS A 5 48.65 -13.02 4.24
CA HIS A 5 47.36 -13.66 4.13
C HIS A 5 47.43 -15.19 3.97
N TYR A 6 48.54 -15.82 4.38
CA TYR A 6 48.78 -17.24 4.25
C TYR A 6 48.45 -17.94 5.57
N ILE A 7 47.67 -19.01 5.49
CA ILE A 7 47.37 -19.88 6.63
C ILE A 7 48.00 -21.26 6.44
N ASN A 8 48.36 -21.88 7.57
CA ASN A 8 48.80 -23.28 7.65
C ASN A 8 48.14 -23.87 8.88
N GLY A 9 47.38 -24.93 8.71
CA GLY A 9 46.60 -25.52 9.78
C GLY A 9 46.41 -27.03 9.62
N ASN A 10 45.82 -27.58 10.64
CA ASN A 10 45.29 -28.94 10.59
C ASN A 10 43.99 -29.00 11.41
N VAL A 11 43.09 -29.87 10.98
CA VAL A 11 41.86 -30.21 11.69
C VAL A 11 41.91 -31.66 12.09
N LEU A 12 41.89 -31.95 13.39
CA LEU A 12 41.73 -33.28 13.95
C LEU A 12 40.26 -33.45 14.35
N ALA A 13 39.53 -34.29 13.65
CA ALA A 13 38.14 -34.62 13.95
C ALA A 13 38.03 -36.01 14.56
N THR A 14 37.25 -36.13 15.66
CA THR A 14 36.82 -37.40 16.20
C THR A 14 35.38 -37.63 15.77
N VAL A 15 35.18 -38.74 15.04
CA VAL A 15 33.93 -39.04 14.34
C VAL A 15 33.34 -40.35 14.85
N LEU A 16 32.04 -40.38 15.14
CA LEU A 16 31.30 -41.62 15.40
C LEU A 16 30.62 -42.05 14.09
N ALA A 17 30.91 -43.24 13.63
CA ALA A 17 30.28 -43.78 12.45
C ALA A 17 28.92 -44.38 12.80
N GLU A 18 27.83 -43.82 12.30
CA GLU A 18 26.45 -44.34 12.48
C GLU A 18 26.21 -45.54 11.56
N ASP A 19 26.81 -45.55 10.38
CA ASP A 19 26.78 -46.62 9.37
C ASP A 19 28.18 -47.17 9.07
N ASN A 20 28.26 -48.29 8.31
CA ASN A 20 29.53 -48.76 7.74
C ASN A 20 30.02 -47.78 6.70
N LEU A 21 31.18 -47.18 6.93
CA LEU A 21 31.74 -46.16 6.06
C LEU A 21 32.88 -46.72 5.20
N SER A 22 32.82 -46.46 3.90
CA SER A 22 33.93 -46.71 2.95
C SER A 22 34.70 -45.43 2.64
N TYR A 23 34.16 -44.27 2.97
CA TYR A 23 34.77 -42.94 2.84
C TYR A 23 34.10 -41.94 3.80
N ILE A 24 34.77 -40.79 3.97
CA ILE A 24 34.20 -39.58 4.58
C ILE A 24 34.60 -38.37 3.73
N GLU A 25 33.75 -37.36 3.70
CA GLU A 25 33.98 -36.14 2.93
C GLU A 25 34.02 -34.92 3.82
N TYR A 26 34.91 -33.97 3.48
CA TYR A 26 34.94 -32.62 4.05
C TYR A 26 34.96 -31.61 2.91
N ASN A 27 34.43 -30.45 3.17
CA ASN A 27 34.49 -29.31 2.26
C ASN A 27 35.77 -28.52 2.53
N LEU A 28 36.49 -28.12 1.49
CA LEU A 28 37.63 -27.20 1.53
C LEU A 28 37.82 -26.56 0.16
N VAL A 29 37.68 -25.26 0.05
CA VAL A 29 37.73 -24.53 -1.23
C VAL A 29 38.95 -23.61 -1.28
N GLY A 30 39.71 -23.63 -2.36
CA GLY A 30 40.81 -22.70 -2.64
C GLY A 30 42.10 -22.94 -1.84
N LEU A 31 42.12 -23.88 -0.91
CA LEU A 31 43.26 -24.23 -0.09
C LEU A 31 43.80 -25.59 -0.51
N THR A 32 45.08 -25.85 -0.24
CA THR A 32 45.78 -27.10 -0.57
C THR A 32 45.77 -28.07 0.60
N VAL A 33 45.31 -29.31 0.37
CA VAL A 33 45.45 -30.41 1.33
C VAL A 33 46.87 -30.96 1.22
N ASN A 34 47.63 -30.91 2.31
CA ASN A 34 49.04 -31.36 2.33
C ASN A 34 49.19 -32.85 2.73
N ASN A 35 48.34 -33.32 3.67
CA ASN A 35 48.32 -34.69 4.15
C ASN A 35 47.00 -35.01 4.84
N VAL A 36 46.61 -36.29 4.83
CA VAL A 36 45.43 -36.80 5.56
C VAL A 36 45.82 -38.08 6.31
N LEU A 37 45.43 -38.09 7.61
CA LEU A 37 45.57 -39.29 8.45
C LEU A 37 44.16 -39.77 8.89
N VAL A 38 44.01 -41.10 8.95
CA VAL A 38 42.89 -41.80 9.59
C VAL A 38 43.46 -42.69 10.71
N ASN A 39 43.02 -42.49 11.93
CA ASN A 39 43.55 -43.12 13.15
C ASN A 39 45.10 -43.03 13.22
N ASN A 40 45.65 -41.85 12.92
CA ASN A 40 47.08 -41.51 12.88
C ASN A 40 47.86 -42.28 11.77
N VAL A 41 47.20 -42.88 10.77
CA VAL A 41 47.81 -43.55 9.64
C VAL A 41 47.51 -42.80 8.36
N SER A 42 48.48 -42.60 7.46
CA SER A 42 48.27 -41.93 6.17
C SER A 42 47.16 -42.62 5.39
N ALA A 43 46.17 -41.84 4.95
CA ALA A 43 45.04 -42.30 4.18
C ALA A 43 45.14 -41.84 2.71
N THR A 44 44.57 -42.58 1.80
CA THR A 44 44.37 -42.14 0.41
C THR A 44 43.18 -41.18 0.35
N TYR A 45 43.35 -40.09 -0.37
CA TYR A 45 42.33 -39.10 -0.54
C TYR A 45 42.38 -38.47 -1.92
N THR A 46 41.30 -37.81 -2.32
CA THR A 46 41.24 -36.88 -3.44
C THR A 46 40.71 -35.55 -2.96
N HIS A 47 41.16 -34.46 -3.59
CA HIS A 47 40.65 -33.13 -3.36
C HIS A 47 40.24 -32.50 -4.68
N ILE A 48 38.94 -32.55 -5.02
CA ILE A 48 38.40 -32.16 -6.33
C ILE A 48 37.13 -31.32 -6.09
N ASN A 49 37.02 -30.22 -6.79
CA ASN A 49 35.86 -29.33 -6.72
C ASN A 49 35.49 -28.87 -5.28
N GLY A 50 36.52 -28.67 -4.44
CA GLY A 50 36.30 -28.23 -3.05
C GLY A 50 35.81 -29.32 -2.09
N ILE A 51 35.87 -30.60 -2.51
CA ILE A 51 35.53 -31.76 -1.69
C ILE A 51 36.77 -32.59 -1.45
N ILE A 52 37.10 -32.86 -0.18
CA ILE A 52 38.13 -33.80 0.24
C ILE A 52 37.45 -35.15 0.48
N HIS A 53 37.65 -36.10 -0.39
CA HIS A 53 37.12 -37.46 -0.28
C HIS A 53 38.22 -38.36 0.29
N ILE A 54 38.03 -38.88 1.51
CA ILE A 54 39.00 -39.70 2.25
C ILE A 54 38.53 -41.15 2.25
N ASN A 55 39.30 -42.05 1.65
CA ASN A 55 38.99 -43.48 1.67
C ASN A 55 39.29 -44.06 3.07
N LEU A 56 38.37 -44.87 3.57
CA LEU A 56 38.48 -45.54 4.86
C LEU A 56 37.65 -46.84 4.87
N ASN A 57 37.76 -47.60 5.94
CA ASN A 57 36.90 -48.78 6.15
C ASN A 57 36.57 -48.86 7.63
N ILE A 58 35.45 -48.25 8.02
CA ILE A 58 35.02 -48.12 9.40
C ILE A 58 33.66 -48.79 9.59
N THR A 59 33.52 -49.56 10.66
CA THR A 59 32.29 -50.25 10.98
C THR A 59 31.33 -49.32 11.76
N ALA A 60 30.03 -49.46 11.52
CA ALA A 60 29.01 -48.77 12.27
C ALA A 60 29.19 -48.91 13.80
N GLY A 61 28.94 -47.82 14.54
CA GLY A 61 29.14 -47.73 15.98
C GLY A 61 30.57 -47.50 16.44
N SER A 62 31.56 -47.45 15.49
CA SER A 62 32.96 -47.21 15.84
C SER A 62 33.33 -45.74 15.87
N THR A 63 34.14 -45.36 16.84
CA THR A 63 34.75 -44.01 16.87
C THR A 63 36.12 -44.06 16.20
N PHE A 64 36.39 -43.08 15.32
CA PHE A 64 37.68 -42.97 14.61
C PHE A 64 38.13 -41.52 14.52
N THR A 65 39.37 -41.27 14.14
CA THR A 65 39.86 -39.90 13.93
C THR A 65 40.28 -39.70 12.48
N THR A 66 39.99 -38.47 11.97
CA THR A 66 40.58 -37.96 10.75
C THR A 66 41.44 -36.74 11.09
N GLN A 67 42.61 -36.58 10.45
CA GLN A 67 43.38 -35.36 10.57
C GLN A 67 43.76 -34.85 9.19
N VAL A 68 43.30 -33.67 8.82
CA VAL A 68 43.54 -33.03 7.54
C VAL A 68 44.52 -31.86 7.75
N PHE A 69 45.68 -31.95 7.11
CA PHE A 69 46.70 -30.88 7.09
C PHE A 69 46.50 -30.06 5.81
N TYR A 70 46.45 -28.75 5.95
CA TYR A 70 46.18 -27.89 4.82
C TYR A 70 46.91 -26.55 4.91
N SER A 71 47.06 -25.87 3.78
CA SER A 71 47.70 -24.56 3.73
C SER A 71 47.30 -23.79 2.48
N GLY A 72 47.52 -22.50 2.47
CA GLY A 72 47.29 -21.64 1.34
C GLY A 72 46.80 -20.24 1.67
N TYR A 73 46.22 -19.60 0.66
CA TYR A 73 45.64 -18.28 0.75
C TYR A 73 44.10 -18.39 0.75
N PRO A 74 43.41 -18.18 1.88
CA PRO A 74 41.97 -18.22 1.93
C PRO A 74 41.36 -17.28 0.89
N GLN A 75 40.31 -17.73 0.26
CA GLN A 75 39.52 -16.97 -0.69
C GLN A 75 38.19 -16.63 -0.04
N LEU A 76 37.52 -15.57 -0.51
CA LEU A 76 36.17 -15.33 -0.17
C LEU A 76 35.22 -16.10 -1.10
N SER A 77 34.00 -16.37 -0.64
CA SER A 77 32.96 -17.02 -1.44
C SER A 77 32.73 -16.24 -2.74
N SER A 78 32.37 -16.94 -3.80
CA SER A 78 32.09 -16.33 -5.11
C SER A 78 30.60 -15.93 -5.30
N ASP A 79 29.79 -16.21 -4.29
CA ASP A 79 28.36 -15.84 -4.26
C ASP A 79 28.16 -14.37 -3.89
N ILE A 80 26.88 -13.97 -3.70
CA ILE A 80 26.51 -12.60 -3.36
C ILE A 80 27.00 -12.13 -2.00
N TYR A 81 27.29 -13.08 -1.08
CA TYR A 81 27.71 -12.74 0.28
C TYR A 81 29.18 -12.36 0.37
N HIS A 82 30.04 -12.93 -0.49
CA HIS A 82 31.46 -12.62 -0.58
C HIS A 82 32.19 -12.68 0.76
N ILE A 83 32.03 -13.79 1.49
CA ILE A 83 32.45 -14.04 2.88
C ILE A 83 33.48 -15.19 2.97
N GLY A 84 34.06 -15.35 4.15
CA GLY A 84 35.10 -16.34 4.48
C GLY A 84 36.05 -15.79 5.53
N MET A 85 37.35 -15.99 5.39
CA MET A 85 38.36 -15.35 6.25
C MET A 85 38.84 -14.06 5.63
N ILE A 86 38.53 -12.94 6.31
CA ILE A 86 38.74 -11.56 5.85
C ILE A 86 40.01 -10.99 6.51
N PHE A 87 40.90 -10.45 5.70
CA PHE A 87 42.15 -9.81 6.13
C PHE A 87 42.01 -8.29 5.94
N THR A 88 42.23 -7.55 7.00
CA THR A 88 42.31 -6.08 6.97
C THR A 88 43.63 -5.63 7.57
N PRO A 89 44.07 -4.35 7.40
CA PRO A 89 45.32 -3.87 8.01
C PRO A 89 45.36 -3.97 9.53
N TYR A 90 44.21 -4.08 10.21
CA TYR A 90 44.08 -4.02 11.67
C TYR A 90 43.40 -5.24 12.29
N SER A 91 42.88 -6.18 11.47
CA SER A 91 42.25 -7.39 11.99
C SER A 91 42.19 -8.48 10.94
N VAL A 92 42.16 -9.72 11.39
CA VAL A 92 41.78 -10.88 10.61
C VAL A 92 40.56 -11.48 11.30
N PHE A 93 39.50 -11.75 10.56
CA PHE A 93 38.28 -12.30 11.13
C PHE A 93 37.55 -13.18 10.12
N THR A 94 36.67 -14.04 10.63
CA THR A 94 35.86 -14.95 9.83
C THR A 94 34.40 -14.53 9.85
N ILE A 95 33.75 -14.65 8.69
CA ILE A 95 32.29 -14.62 8.51
C ILE A 95 31.97 -15.82 7.63
N SER A 96 31.18 -16.77 8.13
CA SER A 96 31.01 -18.07 7.48
C SER A 96 29.54 -18.44 7.18
N ASP A 97 28.59 -17.60 7.54
CA ASP A 97 27.17 -17.84 7.29
C ASP A 97 26.76 -17.38 5.86
N PRO A 98 26.19 -18.26 4.99
CA PRO A 98 25.57 -19.56 5.31
C PRO A 98 26.53 -20.77 5.24
N ASP A 99 27.57 -20.78 4.42
CA ASP A 99 28.36 -21.97 4.16
C ASP A 99 29.82 -21.66 3.71
N ALA A 100 30.41 -20.64 4.31
CA ALA A 100 31.77 -20.20 3.99
C ALA A 100 32.85 -20.67 5.00
N GLY A 101 32.57 -21.59 5.87
CA GLY A 101 33.54 -22.30 6.67
C GLY A 101 34.56 -23.03 5.79
N ARG A 102 34.13 -23.65 4.70
CA ARG A 102 34.90 -24.33 3.70
C ARG A 102 36.00 -23.51 3.02
N TYR A 103 35.94 -22.20 3.09
CA TYR A 103 36.94 -21.35 2.45
C TYR A 103 38.17 -21.07 3.31
N TRP A 104 38.16 -21.51 4.62
CA TRP A 104 39.30 -21.29 5.47
C TRP A 104 39.71 -22.50 6.34
N TRP A 105 38.84 -23.53 6.51
CA TRP A 105 39.17 -24.75 7.22
C TRP A 105 38.37 -25.95 6.66
N PRO A 106 38.96 -27.18 6.70
CA PRO A 106 38.27 -28.41 6.33
C PRO A 106 37.15 -28.72 7.33
N CYS A 107 35.88 -28.73 6.87
CA CYS A 107 34.71 -29.01 7.70
C CYS A 107 33.64 -29.73 6.87
N TYR A 108 32.69 -30.36 7.54
CA TYR A 108 31.41 -30.73 6.93
C TYR A 108 30.49 -29.53 7.05
N ASP A 109 30.48 -28.72 6.00
CA ASP A 109 29.94 -27.35 6.05
C ASP A 109 28.43 -27.30 5.85
N HIS A 110 27.69 -27.81 6.85
CA HIS A 110 26.26 -27.89 6.93
C HIS A 110 25.79 -27.65 8.37
N PRO A 111 24.60 -27.00 8.59
CA PRO A 111 24.15 -26.60 9.93
C PRO A 111 23.70 -27.78 10.82
N TRP A 112 23.40 -28.94 10.24
CA TRP A 112 22.79 -30.05 10.98
C TRP A 112 23.80 -30.97 11.70
N ASP A 113 25.11 -30.87 11.41
CA ASP A 113 26.13 -31.70 12.08
C ASP A 113 26.98 -30.83 13.00
N LYS A 114 26.51 -30.67 14.22
CA LYS A 114 27.20 -29.91 15.25
C LYS A 114 28.35 -30.67 15.85
N ALA A 115 29.45 -29.97 16.14
CA ALA A 115 30.64 -30.53 16.78
C ALA A 115 31.18 -29.64 17.89
N ILE A 116 31.76 -30.20 18.92
CA ILE A 116 32.56 -29.44 19.91
C ILE A 116 33.87 -29.03 19.22
N VAL A 117 34.16 -27.74 19.26
CA VAL A 117 35.33 -27.16 18.58
C VAL A 117 36.34 -26.62 19.57
N ASN A 118 37.57 -27.04 19.46
CA ASN A 118 38.72 -26.53 20.18
C ASN A 118 39.67 -25.85 19.21
N LEU A 119 40.13 -24.65 19.51
CA LEU A 119 40.96 -23.85 18.62
C LEU A 119 42.31 -23.55 19.26
N THR A 120 43.39 -23.76 18.50
CA THR A 120 44.76 -23.39 18.87
C THR A 120 45.34 -22.55 17.75
N ILE A 121 45.59 -21.26 18.02
CA ILE A 121 45.97 -20.28 17.02
C ILE A 121 47.28 -19.62 17.36
N THR A 122 48.24 -19.65 16.45
CA THR A 122 49.55 -18.99 16.57
C THR A 122 49.61 -17.79 15.64
N LEU A 123 49.91 -16.62 16.19
CA LEU A 123 50.10 -15.37 15.44
C LEU A 123 51.13 -14.48 16.09
N ARG A 124 51.39 -13.33 15.52
CA ARG A 124 52.28 -12.30 16.08
C ARG A 124 51.91 -11.97 17.55
N SER A 125 52.90 -11.81 18.42
CA SER A 125 52.66 -11.69 19.87
C SER A 125 52.06 -10.37 20.33
N ASP A 126 52.05 -9.34 19.49
CA ASP A 126 51.42 -8.04 19.75
C ASP A 126 49.92 -7.98 19.35
N TRP A 127 49.42 -9.08 18.77
CA TRP A 127 48.00 -9.27 18.50
C TRP A 127 47.37 -10.27 19.46
N LYS A 128 46.06 -10.15 19.70
CA LYS A 128 45.29 -11.08 20.51
C LYS A 128 44.31 -11.86 19.62
N VAL A 129 43.95 -13.03 20.08
CA VAL A 129 42.92 -13.89 19.48
C VAL A 129 41.66 -13.85 20.31
N ALA A 130 40.52 -13.60 19.64
CA ALA A 130 39.17 -13.86 20.14
C ALA A 130 38.58 -15.02 19.36
N ALA A 131 38.04 -16.02 20.06
CA ALA A 131 37.48 -17.22 19.44
C ALA A 131 36.38 -17.84 20.33
N ASN A 132 35.73 -18.90 19.82
CA ASN A 132 34.71 -19.65 20.55
C ASN A 132 35.28 -20.35 21.81
N GLY A 133 34.44 -20.56 22.84
CA GLY A 133 34.79 -21.27 24.03
C GLY A 133 35.60 -20.47 25.07
N LEU A 134 36.13 -21.12 26.08
CA LEU A 134 37.00 -20.53 27.11
C LEU A 134 38.46 -20.51 26.67
N ARG A 135 39.12 -19.39 26.92
CA ARG A 135 40.59 -19.28 26.74
C ARG A 135 41.32 -20.00 27.85
N THR A 136 42.01 -21.06 27.52
CA THR A 136 42.67 -21.92 28.49
C THR A 136 44.16 -21.63 28.63
N ASN A 137 44.84 -21.15 27.55
CA ASN A 137 46.27 -20.92 27.60
C ASN A 137 46.71 -19.83 26.60
N ILE A 138 47.80 -19.13 26.98
CA ILE A 138 48.57 -18.25 26.08
C ILE A 138 50.07 -18.56 26.32
N VAL A 139 50.76 -18.95 25.26
CA VAL A 139 52.17 -19.25 25.28
C VAL A 139 52.89 -18.27 24.37
N ASN A 140 53.86 -17.54 24.92
CA ASN A 140 54.82 -16.75 24.12
C ASN A 140 55.89 -17.71 23.57
N ASN A 141 56.05 -17.82 22.27
CA ASN A 141 56.95 -18.78 21.63
C ASN A 141 58.43 -18.30 21.59
N GLY A 142 58.67 -17.01 21.95
CA GLY A 142 60.03 -16.45 21.98
C GLY A 142 60.58 -16.03 20.58
N ASP A 143 59.83 -16.24 19.53
CA ASP A 143 60.21 -15.92 18.16
C ASP A 143 59.38 -14.74 17.57
N GLY A 144 58.73 -13.97 18.44
CA GLY A 144 57.85 -12.89 18.05
C GLY A 144 56.38 -13.32 17.80
N THR A 145 56.05 -14.60 18.07
CA THR A 145 54.69 -15.15 18.01
C THR A 145 54.20 -15.58 19.40
N SER A 146 52.89 -15.70 19.51
CA SER A 146 52.18 -16.33 20.61
C SER A 146 51.16 -17.33 20.15
N THR A 147 50.94 -18.37 20.98
CA THR A 147 49.93 -19.41 20.71
C THR A 147 48.86 -19.31 21.78
N THR A 148 47.58 -19.12 21.34
CA THR A 148 46.43 -19.08 22.20
C THR A 148 45.53 -20.29 21.98
N SER A 149 45.11 -20.94 23.08
CA SER A 149 44.21 -22.11 23.05
C SER A 149 42.84 -21.75 23.62
N TRP A 150 41.79 -22.18 22.92
CA TRP A 150 40.40 -22.01 23.29
C TRP A 150 39.69 -23.37 23.29
N VAL A 151 38.82 -23.64 24.25
CA VAL A 151 38.10 -24.90 24.44
C VAL A 151 36.61 -24.62 24.52
N GLY A 152 35.84 -25.18 23.57
CA GLY A 152 34.38 -25.17 23.60
C GLY A 152 33.84 -26.30 24.46
N GLU A 153 32.76 -26.11 25.15
CA GLU A 153 32.08 -27.14 25.95
C GLU A 153 30.79 -27.65 25.32
N HIS A 154 30.23 -26.87 24.36
CA HIS A 154 28.96 -27.16 23.68
C HIS A 154 29.17 -27.37 22.17
N PRO A 155 28.37 -28.23 21.53
CA PRO A 155 28.44 -28.43 20.09
C PRO A 155 27.94 -27.18 19.34
N MET A 156 28.55 -26.86 18.20
CA MET A 156 28.20 -25.73 17.34
C MET A 156 28.20 -26.13 15.87
N THR A 157 27.46 -25.38 15.08
CA THR A 157 27.47 -25.49 13.63
C THR A 157 28.74 -24.88 13.04
N THR A 158 29.15 -25.31 11.85
CA THR A 158 30.39 -24.85 11.23
C THR A 158 30.47 -23.37 10.94
N TYR A 159 29.36 -22.72 10.59
CA TYR A 159 29.32 -21.29 10.29
C TYR A 159 29.49 -20.41 11.55
N LEU A 160 29.25 -20.96 12.74
CA LEU A 160 29.43 -20.26 14.02
C LEU A 160 30.85 -20.33 14.56
N VAL A 161 31.75 -21.05 13.92
CA VAL A 161 33.17 -21.12 14.30
C VAL A 161 33.86 -19.81 13.94
N CYS A 162 34.45 -19.14 14.94
CA CYS A 162 35.09 -17.89 14.71
C CYS A 162 36.58 -17.86 15.07
N VAL A 163 37.35 -17.15 14.25
CA VAL A 163 38.72 -16.73 14.54
C VAL A 163 38.82 -15.25 14.23
N THR A 164 38.98 -14.44 15.30
CA THR A 164 39.14 -13.00 15.17
C THR A 164 40.44 -12.56 15.85
N CYS A 165 41.30 -11.89 15.10
CA CYS A 165 42.63 -11.49 15.56
C CYS A 165 42.90 -10.02 15.32
N GLY A 166 43.56 -9.34 16.27
CA GLY A 166 43.88 -7.92 16.12
C GLY A 166 44.64 -7.34 17.31
N PRO A 167 45.07 -6.05 17.24
CA PRO A 167 45.74 -5.36 18.33
C PRO A 167 44.76 -4.92 19.43
N TYR A 168 44.06 -5.91 20.00
CA TYR A 168 42.96 -5.68 20.93
C TYR A 168 43.38 -5.29 22.34
N VAL A 169 42.56 -4.45 23.00
CA VAL A 169 42.48 -4.29 24.43
C VAL A 169 41.27 -5.09 24.92
N GLU A 170 41.44 -5.80 26.04
CA GLU A 170 40.32 -6.58 26.61
C GLU A 170 39.51 -5.73 27.59
N LEU A 171 38.19 -5.83 27.49
CA LEU A 171 37.24 -5.28 28.42
C LEU A 171 36.40 -6.43 28.97
N ASN A 172 36.72 -6.86 30.23
CA ASN A 172 36.10 -8.01 30.83
C ASN A 172 34.99 -7.59 31.82
N GLN A 173 33.88 -8.30 31.77
CA GLN A 173 32.69 -8.15 32.63
C GLN A 173 32.21 -9.54 33.08
N THR A 174 31.17 -9.59 33.89
CA THR A 174 30.50 -10.84 34.28
C THR A 174 28.98 -10.62 34.35
N ALA A 175 28.20 -11.64 34.04
CA ALA A 175 26.76 -11.75 34.36
C ALA A 175 26.61 -12.97 35.28
N GLY A 176 26.50 -12.74 36.60
CA GLY A 176 26.61 -13.83 37.56
C GLY A 176 27.93 -14.59 37.43
N GLU A 177 27.87 -15.89 37.11
CA GLU A 177 29.04 -16.74 36.91
C GLU A 177 29.54 -16.72 35.42
N ILE A 178 28.79 -16.14 34.52
CA ILE A 178 29.15 -16.10 33.10
C ILE A 178 30.20 -15.00 32.84
N PRO A 179 31.43 -15.38 32.42
CA PRO A 179 32.44 -14.39 32.03
C PRO A 179 32.07 -13.76 30.67
N ILE A 180 32.26 -12.44 30.57
CA ILE A 180 32.05 -11.69 29.35
C ILE A 180 33.39 -11.10 28.91
N MET A 181 33.90 -11.56 27.77
CA MET A 181 35.22 -11.20 27.26
C MET A 181 35.08 -10.36 25.99
N ASN A 182 35.31 -9.05 26.07
CA ASN A 182 35.23 -8.15 24.95
C ASN A 182 36.61 -7.78 24.42
N PHE A 183 36.84 -7.89 23.14
CA PHE A 183 38.07 -7.55 22.42
C PHE A 183 37.80 -6.32 21.56
N VAL A 184 38.32 -5.18 22.00
CA VAL A 184 38.03 -3.87 21.39
C VAL A 184 39.31 -3.21 20.89
N LEU A 185 39.19 -2.35 19.88
CA LEU A 185 40.32 -1.52 19.44
C LEU A 185 40.61 -0.46 20.51
N SER A 186 41.91 -0.16 20.75
CA SER A 186 42.31 0.74 21.81
C SER A 186 41.70 2.14 21.76
N ASN A 187 41.49 2.66 20.56
CA ASN A 187 40.85 3.96 20.31
C ASN A 187 39.33 3.97 20.59
N GLN A 188 38.69 2.80 20.68
CA GLN A 188 37.26 2.63 20.94
C GLN A 188 36.94 2.14 22.36
N TYR A 189 37.98 1.95 23.21
CA TYR A 189 37.80 1.36 24.54
C TYR A 189 36.79 2.12 25.41
N ASN A 190 36.87 3.46 25.43
CA ASN A 190 35.93 4.28 26.22
C ASN A 190 34.49 4.22 25.70
N ASN A 191 34.31 4.18 24.40
CA ASN A 191 32.99 4.01 23.78
C ASN A 191 32.42 2.64 24.14
N ALA A 192 33.24 1.59 24.01
CA ALA A 192 32.82 0.22 24.33
C ALA A 192 32.43 0.05 25.82
N LEU A 193 33.06 0.80 26.77
CA LEU A 193 32.62 0.83 28.15
C LEU A 193 31.15 1.29 28.29
N VAL A 194 30.73 2.22 27.48
CA VAL A 194 29.34 2.73 27.46
C VAL A 194 28.41 1.74 26.76
N ASP A 195 28.79 1.29 25.55
CA ASP A 195 27.91 0.47 24.72
C ASP A 195 27.70 -0.96 25.26
N PHE A 196 28.71 -1.53 25.93
CA PHE A 196 28.61 -2.85 26.56
C PHE A 196 28.15 -2.82 28.04
N ALA A 197 27.89 -1.63 28.59
CA ALA A 197 27.55 -1.51 30.03
C ALA A 197 26.32 -2.36 30.43
N ARG A 198 25.37 -2.54 29.54
CA ARG A 198 24.12 -3.25 29.79
C ARG A 198 24.11 -4.73 29.36
N VAL A 199 25.20 -5.24 28.76
CA VAL A 199 25.28 -6.66 28.34
C VAL A 199 25.02 -7.64 29.50
N PRO A 200 25.58 -7.43 30.73
CA PRO A 200 25.21 -8.29 31.86
C PRO A 200 23.70 -8.29 32.16
N LEU A 201 23.06 -7.12 32.12
CA LEU A 201 21.61 -7.00 32.31
C LEU A 201 20.80 -7.68 31.19
N MET A 202 21.28 -7.63 29.95
CA MET A 202 20.66 -8.33 28.82
C MET A 202 20.68 -9.85 29.03
N ILE A 203 21.84 -10.41 29.46
CA ILE A 203 21.97 -11.85 29.76
C ILE A 203 21.00 -12.25 30.87
N ASP A 204 20.91 -11.50 31.98
CA ASP A 204 19.99 -11.77 33.08
C ASP A 204 18.53 -11.69 32.61
N TYR A 205 18.18 -10.66 31.84
CA TYR A 205 16.81 -10.45 31.33
C TYR A 205 16.38 -11.56 30.38
N PHE A 206 17.18 -11.86 29.35
CA PHE A 206 16.84 -12.90 28.40
C PHE A 206 16.89 -14.30 29.03
N SER A 207 17.79 -14.56 30.00
CA SER A 207 17.76 -15.80 30.76
C SER A 207 16.44 -15.96 31.53
N SER A 208 15.87 -14.89 32.04
CA SER A 208 14.57 -14.93 32.74
C SER A 208 13.40 -15.25 31.79
N LEU A 209 13.51 -14.91 30.53
CA LEU A 209 12.47 -15.14 29.52
C LEU A 209 12.61 -16.51 28.84
N PHE A 210 13.83 -16.91 28.47
CA PHE A 210 14.10 -18.04 27.60
C PHE A 210 14.65 -19.28 28.31
N GLY A 211 15.20 -19.11 29.51
CA GLY A 211 15.96 -20.11 30.25
C GLY A 211 17.40 -19.69 30.39
N VAL A 212 18.14 -20.42 31.24
CA VAL A 212 19.56 -20.06 31.59
C VAL A 212 20.39 -19.86 30.34
N TYR A 213 21.36 -18.93 30.43
CA TYR A 213 22.32 -18.71 29.35
C TYR A 213 23.02 -20.04 28.96
N PRO A 214 23.08 -20.40 27.63
CA PRO A 214 23.43 -21.75 27.23
C PRO A 214 24.90 -22.15 27.39
N PHE A 215 25.84 -21.18 27.41
CA PHE A 215 27.24 -21.44 27.15
C PHE A 215 28.15 -21.02 28.31
N GLU A 216 29.42 -21.41 28.22
CA GLU A 216 30.47 -21.22 29.23
C GLU A 216 30.98 -19.77 29.34
N LYS A 217 30.72 -18.94 28.28
CA LYS A 217 31.05 -17.49 28.28
C LYS A 217 30.21 -16.77 27.24
N TYR A 218 30.31 -15.43 27.28
CA TYR A 218 29.91 -14.54 26.19
C TYR A 218 31.02 -13.53 25.92
N GLY A 219 30.91 -12.78 24.82
CA GLY A 219 31.77 -11.67 24.50
C GLY A 219 31.66 -11.16 23.08
N HIS A 220 32.42 -10.12 22.80
CA HIS A 220 32.44 -9.44 21.51
C HIS A 220 33.86 -9.28 20.99
N ALA A 221 34.03 -9.41 19.67
CA ALA A 221 35.25 -9.06 18.96
C ALA A 221 34.94 -7.94 17.97
N VAL A 222 35.49 -6.76 18.17
CA VAL A 222 35.22 -5.58 17.34
C VAL A 222 36.17 -5.55 16.15
N VAL A 223 35.65 -5.50 14.95
CA VAL A 223 36.41 -5.57 13.68
C VAL A 223 36.05 -4.40 12.77
N ASN A 224 36.96 -4.07 11.85
CA ASN A 224 36.66 -3.10 10.80
C ASN A 224 35.78 -3.72 9.72
N MET A 225 34.47 -3.76 9.96
CA MET A 225 33.45 -4.33 9.09
C MET A 225 32.32 -3.32 8.91
N SER A 226 32.03 -2.95 7.66
CA SER A 226 30.96 -1.98 7.33
C SER A 226 29.76 -2.60 6.59
N THR A 227 29.90 -3.85 6.13
CA THR A 227 28.94 -4.47 5.21
C THR A 227 27.89 -5.31 5.93
N TYR A 228 28.29 -6.07 6.97
CA TYR A 228 27.42 -7.09 7.59
C TYR A 228 26.93 -6.73 9.00
N GLY A 229 27.31 -5.61 9.55
CA GLY A 229 26.90 -5.21 10.90
C GLY A 229 27.54 -6.05 11.99
N ALA A 230 27.08 -7.26 12.17
CA ALA A 230 27.53 -8.21 13.18
C ALA A 230 27.43 -9.66 12.70
N MET A 231 27.91 -10.58 13.52
CA MET A 231 27.79 -12.03 13.33
C MET A 231 27.77 -12.72 14.69
N GLU A 232 26.77 -13.54 14.92
CA GLU A 232 26.40 -14.16 16.19
C GLU A 232 27.30 -15.33 16.62
N HIS A 233 28.51 -15.44 16.13
CA HIS A 233 29.39 -16.59 16.46
C HIS A 233 29.21 -17.11 17.88
N GLN A 234 29.10 -18.43 18.04
CA GLN A 234 28.79 -19.02 19.34
C GLN A 234 29.80 -18.56 20.41
N THR A 235 29.33 -18.00 21.49
CA THR A 235 30.09 -17.44 22.61
C THR A 235 30.93 -16.18 22.33
N MET A 236 31.11 -15.76 21.06
CA MET A 236 31.98 -14.66 20.66
C MET A 236 31.41 -13.91 19.45
N THR A 237 30.48 -13.00 19.69
CA THR A 237 29.90 -12.16 18.63
C THR A 237 30.97 -11.28 17.94
N THR A 238 31.02 -11.31 16.62
CA THR A 238 31.85 -10.37 15.85
C THR A 238 31.06 -9.12 15.50
N LEU A 239 31.57 -7.94 15.93
CA LEU A 239 30.86 -6.67 15.72
C LEU A 239 31.62 -5.72 14.80
N GLY A 240 30.91 -5.08 13.88
CA GLY A 240 31.43 -3.96 13.13
C GLY A 240 31.78 -2.78 14.05
N ASN A 241 32.93 -2.15 13.83
CA ASN A 241 33.46 -1.08 14.68
C ASN A 241 32.58 0.17 14.73
N TYR A 242 31.69 0.38 13.76
CA TYR A 242 30.73 1.49 13.74
C TYR A 242 29.62 1.35 14.81
N ILE A 243 29.38 0.11 15.27
CA ILE A 243 28.40 -0.17 16.35
C ILE A 243 28.90 0.40 17.69
N ILE A 244 30.23 0.56 17.84
CA ILE A 244 30.84 1.12 19.06
C ILE A 244 30.75 2.64 18.99
N SER A 245 29.58 3.19 19.32
CA SER A 245 29.22 4.61 19.23
C SER A 245 29.58 5.42 20.47
N GLY A 246 29.61 4.79 21.62
CA GLY A 246 29.74 5.45 22.94
C GLY A 246 28.45 6.12 23.43
N THR A 247 27.29 5.80 22.78
CA THR A 247 26.00 6.41 23.09
C THR A 247 24.86 5.38 23.23
N GLN A 248 25.17 4.08 23.12
CA GLN A 248 24.21 2.97 23.12
C GLN A 248 23.23 3.03 21.91
N ALA A 249 23.58 3.75 20.84
CA ALA A 249 22.71 3.93 19.69
C ALA A 249 22.36 2.62 18.97
N TYR A 250 23.22 1.59 19.09
CA TYR A 250 23.06 0.29 18.47
C TYR A 250 22.79 -0.83 19.47
N GLU A 251 22.20 -0.51 20.61
CA GLU A 251 21.97 -1.47 21.70
C GLU A 251 21.02 -2.61 21.29
N THR A 252 20.08 -2.34 20.36
CA THR A 252 19.19 -3.36 19.79
C THR A 252 19.97 -4.40 19.00
N ILE A 253 20.99 -4.01 18.22
CA ILE A 253 21.86 -4.97 17.52
C ILE A 253 22.60 -5.87 18.53
N ILE A 254 23.13 -5.29 19.61
CA ILE A 254 23.80 -6.07 20.65
C ILE A 254 22.83 -7.07 21.30
N ALA A 255 21.57 -6.68 21.52
CA ALA A 255 20.53 -7.57 22.03
C ALA A 255 20.17 -8.68 21.03
N HIS A 256 20.07 -8.37 19.74
CA HIS A 256 19.87 -9.30 18.64
C HIS A 256 20.95 -10.39 18.63
N GLU A 257 22.21 -9.99 18.55
CA GLU A 257 23.35 -10.90 18.52
C GLU A 257 23.49 -11.77 19.80
N LEU A 258 23.12 -11.21 20.94
CA LEU A 258 23.12 -11.96 22.18
C LEU A 258 22.04 -13.04 22.20
N VAL A 259 20.83 -12.75 21.65
CA VAL A 259 19.72 -13.71 21.70
C VAL A 259 19.92 -14.88 20.75
N HIS A 260 20.70 -14.69 19.71
CA HIS A 260 21.17 -15.82 18.89
C HIS A 260 21.84 -16.90 19.72
N GLN A 261 22.45 -16.61 20.87
CA GLN A 261 23.06 -17.64 21.71
C GLN A 261 22.04 -18.70 22.17
N TRP A 262 20.74 -18.32 22.36
CA TRP A 262 19.65 -19.26 22.61
C TRP A 262 19.04 -19.81 21.31
N TYR A 263 18.70 -18.92 20.35
CA TYR A 263 17.97 -19.22 19.12
C TYR A 263 18.85 -18.89 17.90
N GLY A 264 19.36 -19.90 17.24
CA GLY A 264 20.40 -19.90 16.21
C GLY A 264 21.57 -20.75 16.63
N ASN A 265 22.10 -20.56 17.81
CA ASN A 265 23.30 -21.24 18.30
C ASN A 265 22.98 -22.47 19.16
N ALA A 266 22.41 -22.33 20.33
CA ALA A 266 22.04 -23.51 21.15
C ALA A 266 20.95 -24.33 20.47
N VAL A 267 19.87 -23.68 20.01
CA VAL A 267 18.86 -24.29 19.15
C VAL A 267 19.09 -23.81 17.72
N SER A 268 19.71 -24.60 16.87
CA SER A 268 19.95 -24.24 15.48
C SER A 268 18.86 -24.79 14.57
N PHE A 269 18.63 -24.13 13.44
CA PHE A 269 17.77 -24.68 12.38
C PHE A 269 18.46 -25.88 11.73
N LEU A 270 17.67 -26.83 11.24
CA LEU A 270 18.20 -28.02 10.55
C LEU A 270 18.80 -27.65 9.17
N THR A 271 18.13 -26.77 8.44
CA THR A 271 18.58 -26.26 7.14
C THR A 271 18.17 -24.80 6.99
N PHE A 272 18.80 -24.07 6.05
CA PHE A 272 18.45 -22.66 5.77
C PHE A 272 17.02 -22.43 5.28
N LYS A 273 16.23 -23.48 5.06
CA LYS A 273 14.76 -23.34 4.87
C LYS A 273 14.07 -22.75 6.09
N ASP A 274 14.66 -22.98 7.26
CA ASP A 274 14.14 -22.61 8.57
C ASP A 274 14.96 -21.49 9.21
N VAL A 275 15.73 -20.71 8.45
CA VAL A 275 16.64 -19.66 8.97
C VAL A 275 15.92 -18.62 9.85
N TRP A 276 14.62 -18.39 9.63
CA TRP A 276 13.80 -17.51 10.42
C TRP A 276 13.69 -17.91 11.90
N LEU A 277 13.89 -19.22 12.24
CA LEU A 277 13.96 -19.72 13.61
C LEU A 277 15.19 -19.20 14.40
N SER A 278 16.17 -18.65 13.68
CA SER A 278 17.29 -17.88 14.20
C SER A 278 16.98 -16.40 14.15
N GLU A 279 16.92 -15.85 12.93
CA GLU A 279 16.86 -14.41 12.68
C GLU A 279 15.58 -13.73 13.18
N GLY A 280 14.42 -14.35 13.00
CA GLY A 280 13.15 -13.82 13.47
C GLY A 280 13.07 -13.74 14.99
N PHE A 281 13.68 -14.70 15.72
CA PHE A 281 13.73 -14.71 17.17
C PHE A 281 14.67 -13.63 17.72
N ALA A 282 15.85 -13.49 17.11
CA ALA A 282 16.80 -12.47 17.49
C ALA A 282 16.25 -11.05 17.21
N THR A 283 15.62 -10.85 16.02
CA THR A 283 14.96 -9.59 15.70
C THR A 283 13.81 -9.28 16.67
N TYR A 284 13.00 -10.28 17.04
CA TYR A 284 11.94 -10.06 18.02
C TYR A 284 12.47 -9.69 19.41
N ALA A 285 13.67 -10.15 19.77
CA ALA A 285 14.30 -9.78 21.04
C ALA A 285 14.67 -8.28 21.10
N GLU A 286 14.90 -7.63 19.99
CA GLU A 286 15.08 -6.17 19.94
C GLU A 286 13.86 -5.44 20.51
N HIS A 287 12.64 -5.87 20.11
CA HIS A 287 11.39 -5.38 20.69
C HIS A 287 11.30 -5.67 22.20
N LEU A 288 11.63 -6.89 22.63
CA LEU A 288 11.60 -7.25 24.04
C LEU A 288 12.59 -6.40 24.86
N TRP A 289 13.76 -6.08 24.31
CA TRP A 289 14.73 -5.21 24.96
C TRP A 289 14.25 -3.75 25.02
N LYS A 290 13.60 -3.26 23.96
CA LYS A 290 12.94 -1.95 23.96
C LYS A 290 11.83 -1.86 25.00
N ASP A 291 10.99 -2.90 25.12
CA ASP A 291 9.97 -2.98 26.17
C ASP A 291 10.60 -2.91 27.58
N LYS A 292 11.70 -3.65 27.80
CA LYS A 292 12.43 -3.66 29.06
C LYS A 292 13.02 -2.30 29.44
N THR A 293 13.54 -1.56 28.47
CA THR A 293 14.33 -0.35 28.73
C THR A 293 13.53 0.94 28.58
N GLU A 294 12.56 0.98 27.69
CA GLU A 294 11.79 2.18 27.33
C GLU A 294 10.28 2.03 27.55
N GLY A 295 9.81 0.82 27.83
CA GLY A 295 8.41 0.50 28.09
C GLY A 295 7.61 0.13 26.84
N TRP A 296 6.41 -0.42 27.07
CA TRP A 296 5.59 -1.05 26.08
C TRP A 296 5.21 -0.18 24.87
N GLU A 297 4.87 1.09 25.08
CA GLU A 297 4.49 2.01 23.99
C GLU A 297 5.67 2.29 23.04
N SER A 298 6.87 2.49 23.57
CA SER A 298 8.08 2.65 22.74
C SER A 298 8.38 1.38 21.95
N ALA A 299 8.26 0.22 22.60
CA ALA A 299 8.45 -1.07 21.95
C ALA A 299 7.43 -1.35 20.84
N CYS A 300 6.16 -0.98 21.01
CA CYS A 300 5.14 -1.09 19.97
C CYS A 300 5.41 -0.14 18.79
N ASN A 301 5.90 1.08 19.08
CA ASN A 301 6.33 2.00 18.03
C ASN A 301 7.53 1.43 17.25
N TYR A 302 8.46 0.78 17.93
CA TYR A 302 9.62 0.12 17.30
C TYR A 302 9.16 -0.99 16.33
N ILE A 303 8.21 -1.85 16.71
CA ILE A 303 7.61 -2.83 15.78
C ILE A 303 7.01 -2.13 14.55
N ARG A 304 6.28 -1.03 14.76
CA ARG A 304 5.64 -0.33 13.65
C ARG A 304 6.66 0.27 12.68
N THR A 305 7.72 0.91 13.18
CA THR A 305 8.69 1.61 12.33
C THR A 305 9.74 0.67 11.77
N GLU A 306 10.35 -0.16 12.60
CA GLU A 306 11.52 -0.96 12.20
C GLU A 306 11.10 -2.32 11.60
N PHE A 307 9.96 -2.90 12.02
CA PHE A 307 9.53 -4.17 11.45
C PHE A 307 8.48 -3.96 10.35
N HIS A 308 7.31 -3.41 10.69
CA HIS A 308 6.19 -3.35 9.74
C HIS A 308 6.48 -2.44 8.55
N ASN A 309 6.80 -1.14 8.80
CA ASN A 309 7.04 -0.18 7.71
C ASN A 309 8.26 -0.55 6.87
N TYR A 310 9.31 -1.07 7.52
CA TYR A 310 10.51 -1.51 6.82
C TYR A 310 10.19 -2.68 5.87
N TYR A 311 9.53 -3.73 6.39
CA TYR A 311 9.12 -4.88 5.58
C TYR A 311 8.15 -4.49 4.44
N ILE A 312 7.15 -3.65 4.71
CA ILE A 312 6.19 -3.16 3.71
C ILE A 312 6.93 -2.43 2.57
N SER A 313 7.86 -1.55 2.91
CA SER A 313 8.65 -0.79 1.93
C SER A 313 9.55 -1.71 1.10
N TRP A 314 10.17 -2.71 1.74
CA TRP A 314 10.99 -3.70 1.06
C TRP A 314 10.14 -4.58 0.12
N GLU A 315 9.01 -5.12 0.60
CA GLU A 315 8.12 -5.95 -0.22
C GLU A 315 7.55 -5.19 -1.43
N ALA A 316 7.32 -3.88 -1.33
CA ALA A 316 6.88 -3.06 -2.45
C ALA A 316 7.89 -3.04 -3.61
N SER A 317 9.18 -3.16 -3.31
CA SER A 317 10.26 -3.17 -4.32
C SER A 317 10.68 -4.57 -4.75
N ALA A 318 10.74 -5.52 -3.82
CA ALA A 318 11.27 -6.88 -4.04
C ALA A 318 10.19 -7.92 -4.38
N GLY A 319 8.92 -7.55 -4.16
CA GLY A 319 7.77 -8.44 -4.28
C GLY A 319 7.56 -9.35 -3.06
N PRO A 320 6.38 -9.98 -2.95
CA PRO A 320 6.01 -10.80 -1.81
C PRO A 320 6.79 -12.12 -1.78
N GLN A 321 7.39 -12.43 -0.61
CA GLN A 321 8.15 -13.66 -0.37
C GLN A 321 7.64 -14.41 0.86
N THR A 322 7.90 -15.74 0.88
CA THR A 322 7.62 -16.61 2.03
C THR A 322 8.71 -16.44 3.09
N ILE A 323 8.38 -16.72 4.34
CA ILE A 323 9.36 -16.83 5.43
C ILE A 323 10.08 -18.20 5.33
N TYR A 324 9.30 -19.27 5.19
CA TYR A 324 9.83 -20.61 5.05
C TYR A 324 10.44 -20.86 3.68
N ASN A 325 11.60 -21.50 3.64
CA ASN A 325 12.31 -21.91 2.43
C ASN A 325 12.62 -20.73 1.47
N PRO A 326 13.28 -19.66 1.96
CA PRO A 326 13.71 -18.56 1.11
C PRO A 326 14.70 -19.03 0.06
N ASN A 327 14.83 -18.26 -1.03
CA ASN A 327 15.92 -18.49 -1.99
C ASN A 327 17.27 -18.17 -1.35
N PHE A 328 18.35 -18.80 -1.84
CA PHE A 328 19.71 -18.55 -1.36
C PHE A 328 20.05 -17.06 -1.24
N ASN A 329 19.75 -16.27 -2.26
CA ASN A 329 20.00 -14.83 -2.25
C ASN A 329 19.11 -14.02 -1.30
N SER A 330 18.16 -14.66 -0.64
CA SER A 330 17.19 -14.03 0.27
C SER A 330 17.22 -14.62 1.69
N TYR A 331 18.24 -15.43 2.03
CA TYR A 331 18.35 -15.99 3.39
C TYR A 331 18.37 -14.90 4.45
N PHE A 332 19.14 -13.84 4.18
CA PHE A 332 19.31 -12.69 5.08
C PHE A 332 18.57 -11.45 4.56
N ALA A 333 17.31 -11.63 4.15
CA ALA A 333 16.42 -10.58 3.70
C ALA A 333 15.25 -10.37 4.70
N PRO A 334 14.55 -9.25 4.65
CA PRO A 334 13.49 -8.90 5.59
C PRO A 334 12.39 -9.93 5.86
N PRO A 335 12.07 -10.89 4.96
CA PRO A 335 11.19 -12.00 5.33
C PRO A 335 11.70 -12.85 6.50
N SER A 336 13.01 -13.09 6.61
CA SER A 336 13.60 -13.88 7.69
C SER A 336 13.73 -13.11 9.02
N TYR A 337 13.80 -11.79 8.95
CA TYR A 337 13.99 -10.87 10.08
C TYR A 337 12.67 -10.21 10.50
N GLU A 338 12.31 -9.10 9.89
CA GLU A 338 11.23 -8.20 10.31
C GLU A 338 9.85 -8.84 10.15
N LYS A 339 9.59 -9.55 9.03
CA LYS A 339 8.33 -10.28 8.87
C LYS A 339 8.23 -11.42 9.87
N ALA A 340 9.29 -12.18 10.06
CA ALA A 340 9.32 -13.30 11.01
C ALA A 340 9.14 -12.82 12.45
N ALA A 341 9.82 -11.72 12.85
CA ALA A 341 9.63 -11.08 14.16
C ALA A 341 8.18 -10.58 14.34
N SER A 342 7.59 -9.99 13.30
CA SER A 342 6.18 -9.58 13.30
C SER A 342 5.24 -10.79 13.48
N VAL A 343 5.56 -11.94 12.87
CA VAL A 343 4.79 -13.19 13.04
C VAL A 343 4.90 -13.72 14.47
N LEU A 344 6.07 -13.64 15.10
CA LEU A 344 6.21 -13.98 16.51
C LEU A 344 5.39 -13.05 17.43
N HIS A 345 5.34 -11.75 17.10
CA HIS A 345 4.49 -10.80 17.81
C HIS A 345 2.99 -11.14 17.67
N MET A 346 2.54 -11.45 16.45
CA MET A 346 1.17 -11.92 16.19
C MET A 346 0.87 -13.25 16.89
N LEU A 347 1.82 -14.19 16.92
CA LEU A 347 1.66 -15.46 17.64
C LEU A 347 1.48 -15.22 19.15
N ARG A 348 2.26 -14.28 19.72
CA ARG A 348 2.12 -13.87 21.13
C ARG A 348 0.72 -13.33 21.43
N LEU A 349 0.13 -12.54 20.54
CA LEU A 349 -1.27 -12.10 20.66
C LEU A 349 -2.22 -13.29 20.62
N LYS A 350 -2.03 -14.17 19.65
CA LYS A 350 -2.92 -15.31 19.37
C LYS A 350 -2.99 -16.32 20.51
N ILE A 351 -1.85 -16.68 21.09
CA ILE A 351 -1.78 -17.71 22.16
C ILE A 351 -1.69 -17.13 23.58
N GLY A 352 -1.51 -15.81 23.67
CA GLY A 352 -1.35 -15.08 24.93
C GLY A 352 0.05 -15.12 25.51
N ASN A 353 0.40 -14.11 26.32
CA ASN A 353 1.75 -13.90 26.88
C ASN A 353 2.29 -15.14 27.63
N ALA A 354 1.49 -15.76 28.50
CA ALA A 354 1.94 -16.88 29.32
C ALA A 354 2.34 -18.10 28.47
N ASN A 355 1.48 -18.46 27.49
CA ASN A 355 1.77 -19.56 26.58
C ASN A 355 2.96 -19.24 25.66
N PHE A 356 3.07 -17.99 25.20
CA PHE A 356 4.16 -17.59 24.32
C PHE A 356 5.53 -17.74 25.01
N PHE A 357 5.72 -17.20 26.20
CA PHE A 357 7.00 -17.34 26.90
C PHE A 357 7.24 -18.78 27.39
N SER A 358 6.19 -19.52 27.75
CA SER A 358 6.30 -20.96 27.98
C SER A 358 6.76 -21.72 26.74
N LEU A 359 6.25 -21.38 25.56
CA LEU A 359 6.69 -21.93 24.28
C LEU A 359 8.17 -21.69 24.04
N LEU A 360 8.65 -20.45 24.21
CA LEU A 360 10.07 -20.11 24.00
C LEU A 360 10.98 -20.90 24.95
N GLN A 361 10.63 -21.01 26.24
CA GLN A 361 11.40 -21.80 27.23
C GLN A 361 11.40 -23.29 26.90
N ASN A 362 10.24 -23.87 26.55
CA ASN A 362 10.15 -25.29 26.21
C ASN A 362 10.90 -25.59 24.90
N TRP A 363 10.82 -24.68 23.92
CA TRP A 363 11.56 -24.79 22.67
C TRP A 363 13.06 -24.87 22.92
N TYR A 364 13.60 -23.93 23.69
CA TYR A 364 15.00 -23.95 24.12
C TYR A 364 15.36 -25.22 24.88
N ASN A 365 14.61 -25.58 25.89
CA ASN A 365 14.91 -26.75 26.73
C ASN A 365 14.86 -28.08 25.96
N THR A 366 14.01 -28.21 24.96
CA THR A 366 13.84 -29.44 24.18
C THR A 366 14.91 -29.61 23.12
N TYR A 367 15.30 -28.54 22.43
CA TYR A 367 16.18 -28.61 21.27
C TYR A 367 17.57 -28.06 21.51
N ARG A 368 17.87 -27.66 22.74
CA ARG A 368 19.21 -27.16 23.13
C ARG A 368 20.30 -28.16 22.74
N ASP A 369 21.41 -27.63 22.21
CA ASP A 369 22.56 -28.35 21.65
C ASP A 369 22.26 -29.22 20.43
N GLY A 370 21.06 -29.06 19.84
CA GLY A 370 20.57 -29.75 18.65
C GLY A 370 20.05 -28.83 17.56
N ASN A 371 19.27 -29.43 16.65
CA ASN A 371 18.66 -28.76 15.50
C ASN A 371 17.14 -28.95 15.58
N ALA A 372 16.42 -28.01 14.96
CA ALA A 372 14.96 -28.03 14.93
C ALA A 372 14.42 -27.43 13.60
N VAL A 373 13.15 -27.71 13.31
CA VAL A 373 12.46 -27.23 12.10
C VAL A 373 11.14 -26.52 12.44
N THR A 374 10.64 -25.73 11.51
CA THR A 374 9.37 -24.97 11.64
C THR A 374 8.18 -25.84 12.07
N ALA A 375 8.07 -27.07 11.53
CA ALA A 375 6.95 -27.96 11.86
C ALA A 375 6.93 -28.40 13.34
N GLU A 376 8.12 -28.58 13.94
CA GLU A 376 8.27 -28.89 15.36
C GLU A 376 7.89 -27.70 16.25
N PHE A 377 8.28 -26.47 15.82
CA PHE A 377 7.88 -25.25 16.51
C PHE A 377 6.35 -25.05 16.49
N GLN A 378 5.71 -25.25 15.34
CA GLN A 378 4.26 -25.25 15.23
C GLN A 378 3.62 -26.28 16.15
N THR A 379 4.08 -27.53 16.12
CA THR A 379 3.55 -28.61 16.94
C THR A 379 3.63 -28.28 18.45
N MET A 380 4.77 -27.72 18.88
CA MET A 380 4.95 -27.32 20.28
C MET A 380 4.03 -26.14 20.66
N ALA A 381 3.87 -25.16 19.76
CA ALA A 381 2.97 -24.02 19.96
C ALA A 381 1.50 -24.48 20.11
N GLU A 382 1.06 -25.43 19.29
CA GLU A 382 -0.26 -26.05 19.38
C GLU A 382 -0.45 -26.83 20.67
N GLN A 383 0.54 -27.62 21.11
CA GLN A 383 0.48 -28.38 22.37
C GLN A 383 0.40 -27.48 23.60
N ILE A 384 1.16 -26.39 23.64
CA ILE A 384 1.21 -25.48 24.79
C ILE A 384 -0.05 -24.60 24.85
N SER A 385 -0.52 -24.10 23.71
CA SER A 385 -1.70 -23.22 23.63
C SER A 385 -3.02 -23.98 23.68
N GLY A 386 -3.02 -25.24 23.27
CA GLY A 386 -4.25 -26.01 23.06
C GLY A 386 -5.08 -25.56 21.86
N GLN A 387 -4.48 -24.74 20.96
CA GLN A 387 -5.13 -24.18 19.77
C GLN A 387 -4.62 -24.87 18.51
N ASP A 388 -5.49 -25.01 17.50
CA ASP A 388 -5.07 -25.32 16.13
C ASP A 388 -4.46 -24.06 15.50
N LEU A 389 -3.17 -24.09 15.17
CA LEU A 389 -2.44 -22.99 14.56
C LEU A 389 -2.08 -23.26 13.10
N ASN A 390 -2.60 -24.34 12.50
CA ASN A 390 -2.27 -24.72 11.14
C ASN A 390 -2.55 -23.58 10.15
N GLN A 391 -3.74 -22.94 10.24
CA GLN A 391 -4.06 -21.81 9.37
C GLN A 391 -3.13 -20.61 9.59
N PHE A 392 -2.77 -20.32 10.84
CA PHE A 392 -1.83 -19.24 11.18
C PHE A 392 -0.47 -19.45 10.49
N PHE A 393 0.13 -20.65 10.65
CA PHE A 393 1.42 -20.95 10.03
C PHE A 393 1.34 -21.00 8.50
N GLN A 394 0.25 -21.56 7.93
CA GLN A 394 0.06 -21.60 6.48
C GLN A 394 0.04 -20.20 5.86
N GLN A 395 -0.70 -19.26 6.43
CA GLN A 395 -0.83 -17.93 5.83
C GLN A 395 0.38 -17.03 6.10
N TRP A 396 1.07 -17.16 7.25
CA TRP A 396 2.14 -16.24 7.63
C TRP A 396 3.54 -16.75 7.35
N ILE A 397 3.78 -18.05 7.50
CA ILE A 397 5.12 -18.68 7.36
C ILE A 397 5.28 -19.33 5.99
N TYR A 398 4.30 -20.17 5.59
CA TYR A 398 4.42 -20.97 4.36
C TYR A 398 3.89 -20.27 3.11
N SER A 399 3.19 -19.15 3.24
CA SER A 399 2.67 -18.36 2.12
C SER A 399 3.31 -16.98 2.05
N SER A 400 3.20 -16.35 0.87
CA SER A 400 3.73 -15.01 0.62
C SER A 400 2.66 -13.94 0.79
N GLY A 401 3.10 -12.68 0.90
CA GLY A 401 2.25 -11.50 0.97
C GLY A 401 1.87 -11.11 2.39
N ILE A 402 1.17 -9.99 2.49
CA ILE A 402 0.57 -9.42 3.69
C ILE A 402 -0.79 -8.80 3.35
N PRO A 403 -1.78 -8.86 4.24
CA PRO A 403 -3.10 -8.29 3.98
C PRO A 403 -3.14 -6.78 4.22
N SER A 404 -4.10 -6.13 3.56
CA SER A 404 -4.69 -4.87 4.00
C SER A 404 -5.99 -5.17 4.74
N LEU A 405 -6.38 -4.30 5.65
CA LEU A 405 -7.65 -4.35 6.36
C LEU A 405 -8.60 -3.29 5.81
N GLU A 406 -9.78 -3.69 5.39
CA GLU A 406 -10.93 -2.81 5.21
C GLU A 406 -11.97 -3.11 6.29
N PHE A 407 -12.52 -2.10 6.91
CA PHE A 407 -13.58 -2.29 7.91
C PHE A 407 -14.64 -1.21 7.83
N SER A 408 -15.85 -1.54 8.25
CA SER A 408 -16.95 -0.60 8.39
C SER A 408 -17.64 -0.78 9.74
N VAL A 409 -18.11 0.32 10.30
CA VAL A 409 -18.77 0.39 11.60
C VAL A 409 -20.26 0.69 11.40
N TRP A 410 -21.09 -0.09 12.07
CA TRP A 410 -22.54 -0.03 11.98
C TRP A 410 -23.18 -0.03 13.36
N THR A 411 -24.27 0.70 13.51
CA THR A 411 -25.02 0.82 14.76
C THR A 411 -26.48 0.49 14.58
N ASN A 412 -27.08 -0.20 15.58
CA ASN A 412 -28.51 -0.42 15.66
C ASN A 412 -28.92 -0.44 17.13
N ASN A 413 -29.50 0.65 17.61
CA ASN A 413 -29.89 0.82 19.01
C ASN A 413 -31.05 -0.07 19.45
N GLU A 414 -31.76 -0.72 18.52
CA GLU A 414 -32.82 -1.70 18.80
C GLU A 414 -32.26 -3.13 18.96
N SER A 415 -31.00 -3.36 18.59
CA SER A 415 -30.31 -4.65 18.74
C SER A 415 -29.83 -4.89 20.18
N ASN A 416 -29.79 -6.16 20.59
CA ASN A 416 -29.13 -6.57 21.85
C ASN A 416 -27.61 -6.38 21.82
N SER A 417 -27.02 -6.20 20.64
CA SER A 417 -25.62 -5.89 20.39
C SER A 417 -25.55 -4.71 19.44
N PRO A 418 -25.65 -3.46 19.94
CA PRO A 418 -25.90 -2.28 19.12
C PRO A 418 -24.72 -1.83 18.24
N LEU A 419 -23.55 -2.44 18.36
CA LEU A 419 -22.37 -2.20 17.53
C LEU A 419 -22.04 -3.42 16.67
N LYS A 420 -21.93 -3.24 15.35
CA LYS A 420 -21.46 -4.22 14.39
C LYS A 420 -20.25 -3.66 13.64
N ILE A 421 -19.16 -4.42 13.59
CA ILE A 421 -17.98 -4.11 12.78
C ILE A 421 -17.85 -5.21 11.72
N ILE A 422 -17.92 -4.84 10.45
CA ILE A 422 -17.63 -5.75 9.34
C ILE A 422 -16.17 -5.50 8.94
N ALA A 423 -15.36 -6.56 8.93
CA ALA A 423 -13.93 -6.46 8.63
C ALA A 423 -13.54 -7.46 7.54
N LYS A 424 -12.79 -6.97 6.55
CA LYS A 424 -12.37 -7.71 5.36
C LYS A 424 -10.87 -7.59 5.17
N THR A 425 -10.24 -8.70 4.81
CA THR A 425 -8.83 -8.75 4.41
C THR A 425 -8.70 -8.69 2.89
N ILE A 426 -7.83 -7.81 2.42
CA ILE A 426 -7.47 -7.70 0.99
C ILE A 426 -6.03 -8.14 0.85
N SER A 427 -5.79 -9.25 0.15
CA SER A 427 -4.43 -9.77 -0.08
C SER A 427 -3.88 -9.23 -1.39
N ASN A 428 -2.57 -8.98 -1.41
CA ASN A 428 -1.82 -8.67 -2.63
C ASN A 428 -1.31 -9.93 -3.36
N THR A 429 -1.65 -11.10 -2.84
CA THR A 429 -1.34 -12.43 -3.40
C THR A 429 -2.60 -13.29 -3.40
N SER A 430 -2.48 -14.54 -3.85
CA SER A 430 -3.58 -15.53 -3.76
C SER A 430 -3.82 -16.07 -2.34
N THR A 431 -2.98 -15.71 -1.36
CA THR A 431 -3.12 -16.19 0.02
C THR A 431 -4.35 -15.56 0.68
N PRO A 432 -5.32 -16.35 1.15
CA PRO A 432 -6.42 -15.83 1.94
C PRO A 432 -5.97 -15.63 3.39
N PHE A 433 -6.14 -14.43 3.91
CA PHE A 433 -5.81 -14.12 5.30
C PHE A 433 -7.07 -14.10 6.17
N PHE A 434 -7.05 -14.88 7.27
CA PHE A 434 -8.05 -14.87 8.33
C PHE A 434 -7.33 -14.43 9.60
N ILE A 435 -7.70 -13.26 10.11
CA ILE A 435 -6.95 -12.62 11.21
C ILE A 435 -7.89 -12.09 12.27
N GLU A 436 -7.42 -12.05 13.49
CA GLU A 436 -8.04 -11.35 14.61
C GLU A 436 -7.20 -10.12 14.92
N ILE A 437 -7.84 -8.94 14.99
CA ILE A 437 -7.17 -7.65 15.14
C ILE A 437 -7.74 -6.95 16.36
N PRO A 438 -6.91 -6.46 17.29
CA PRO A 438 -7.38 -5.64 18.38
C PRO A 438 -7.69 -4.22 17.91
N PHE A 439 -8.91 -3.77 18.19
CA PHE A 439 -9.37 -2.39 18.05
C PHE A 439 -9.46 -1.75 19.42
N ARG A 440 -8.98 -0.54 19.54
CA ARG A 440 -9.22 0.27 20.71
C ARG A 440 -10.35 1.24 20.43
N LEU A 441 -11.45 1.09 21.13
CA LEU A 441 -12.55 2.04 21.11
C LEU A 441 -12.37 3.00 22.28
N THR A 442 -12.30 4.29 21.98
CA THR A 442 -12.24 5.35 22.98
C THR A 442 -13.49 6.21 22.86
N GLN A 443 -14.29 6.33 23.94
CA GLN A 443 -15.48 7.15 24.02
C GLN A 443 -15.59 7.76 25.42
N ALA A 444 -15.84 9.07 25.51
CA ALA A 444 -15.72 9.86 26.72
C ALA A 444 -14.38 9.61 27.43
N GLU A 445 -14.40 9.09 28.67
CA GLU A 445 -13.19 8.77 29.46
C GLU A 445 -12.89 7.25 29.49
N ILE A 446 -13.65 6.45 28.75
CA ILE A 446 -13.56 4.98 28.74
C ILE A 446 -12.84 4.52 27.47
N SER A 447 -11.98 3.52 27.64
CA SER A 447 -11.25 2.89 26.54
C SER A 447 -11.42 1.38 26.61
N ASP A 448 -12.10 0.81 25.62
CA ASP A 448 -12.35 -0.64 25.52
C ASP A 448 -11.47 -1.26 24.42
N SER A 449 -11.09 -2.52 24.64
CA SER A 449 -10.42 -3.34 23.62
C SER A 449 -11.41 -4.31 22.99
N LEU A 450 -11.56 -4.23 21.68
CA LEU A 450 -12.41 -5.11 20.89
C LEU A 450 -11.52 -6.01 20.04
N TYR A 451 -11.82 -7.31 20.00
CA TYR A 451 -11.14 -8.24 19.10
C TYR A 451 -12.03 -8.47 17.88
N VAL A 452 -11.54 -8.05 16.71
CA VAL A 452 -12.29 -8.05 15.45
C VAL A 452 -11.71 -9.10 14.53
N GLU A 453 -12.52 -10.12 14.21
CA GLU A 453 -12.18 -11.10 13.19
C GLU A 453 -12.38 -10.51 11.79
N ALA A 454 -11.42 -10.76 10.90
CA ALA A 454 -11.48 -10.35 9.51
C ALA A 454 -11.15 -11.51 8.56
N SER A 455 -11.85 -11.57 7.44
CA SER A 455 -11.71 -12.62 6.42
C SER A 455 -11.77 -12.02 5.01
N PRO A 456 -11.34 -12.75 3.96
CA PRO A 456 -11.44 -12.29 2.58
C PRO A 456 -12.87 -11.99 2.09
N GLN A 457 -13.88 -12.64 2.66
CA GLN A 457 -15.29 -12.45 2.33
C GLN A 457 -15.96 -11.35 3.17
N GLY A 458 -15.27 -10.85 4.18
CA GLY A 458 -15.81 -9.99 5.22
C GLY A 458 -16.38 -10.85 6.37
N PHE A 459 -16.17 -10.39 7.60
CA PHE A 459 -16.68 -11.02 8.82
C PHE A 459 -17.40 -9.96 9.67
N ALA A 460 -18.63 -10.28 10.08
CA ALA A 460 -19.42 -9.37 10.91
C ALA A 460 -19.23 -9.70 12.40
N ASN A 461 -18.67 -8.76 13.13
CA ASN A 461 -18.44 -8.84 14.57
C ASN A 461 -19.49 -8.01 15.30
N TYR A 462 -20.11 -8.55 16.34
CA TYR A 462 -21.16 -7.90 17.11
C TYR A 462 -20.74 -7.68 18.56
N PHE A 463 -20.96 -6.44 19.04
CA PHE A 463 -20.56 -6.04 20.40
C PHE A 463 -21.74 -5.40 21.13
N ASN A 464 -21.90 -5.73 22.41
CA ASN A 464 -22.91 -5.10 23.28
C ASN A 464 -22.40 -3.76 23.83
N ILE A 465 -22.17 -2.82 22.92
CA ILE A 465 -21.65 -1.48 23.22
C ILE A 465 -22.46 -0.46 22.42
N THR A 466 -22.99 0.53 23.09
CA THR A 466 -23.61 1.69 22.45
C THR A 466 -22.53 2.74 22.18
N LEU A 467 -22.48 3.26 20.95
CA LEU A 467 -21.52 4.31 20.58
C LEU A 467 -22.04 5.68 21.06
N GLU A 468 -21.16 6.38 21.73
CA GLU A 468 -21.38 7.78 22.11
C GLU A 468 -20.90 8.73 20.98
N PRO A 469 -21.46 9.92 20.86
CA PRO A 469 -20.96 10.93 19.93
C PRO A 469 -19.46 11.20 20.13
N GLY A 470 -18.69 11.13 19.06
CA GLY A 470 -17.24 11.32 19.09
C GLY A 470 -16.44 10.07 19.47
N ALA A 471 -17.04 8.89 19.46
CA ALA A 471 -16.33 7.62 19.62
C ALA A 471 -15.24 7.48 18.54
N ILE A 472 -14.04 7.07 18.95
CA ILE A 472 -12.88 6.90 18.09
C ILE A 472 -12.48 5.43 18.09
N PHE A 473 -12.38 4.84 16.91
CA PHE A 473 -11.80 3.53 16.70
C PHE A 473 -10.35 3.66 16.29
N ASN A 474 -9.46 2.97 17.01
CA ASN A 474 -8.05 2.82 16.65
C ASN A 474 -7.79 1.33 16.35
N PRO A 475 -7.92 0.91 15.09
CA PRO A 475 -7.66 -0.47 14.67
C PRO A 475 -6.18 -0.79 14.78
N ASN A 476 -5.87 -2.04 15.16
CA ASN A 476 -4.49 -2.53 15.27
C ASN A 476 -3.62 -1.67 16.21
N TYR A 477 -4.22 -1.16 17.28
CA TYR A 477 -3.45 -0.40 18.27
C TYR A 477 -2.31 -1.28 18.84
N HIS A 478 -1.18 -0.68 19.15
CA HIS A 478 0.06 -1.35 19.52
C HIS A 478 0.70 -2.21 18.40
N SER A 479 0.26 -2.03 17.15
CA SER A 479 0.87 -2.70 15.98
C SER A 479 0.97 -4.23 16.11
N TRP A 480 -0.07 -4.86 16.70
CA TRP A 480 -0.07 -6.30 16.92
C TRP A 480 -0.03 -7.12 15.64
N THR A 481 -0.62 -6.63 14.56
CA THR A 481 -0.76 -7.37 13.31
C THR A 481 -0.03 -6.65 12.18
N LEU A 482 0.76 -7.39 11.41
CA LEU A 482 1.41 -6.85 10.20
C LEU A 482 0.36 -6.64 9.10
N LEU A 483 0.05 -5.38 8.82
CA LEU A 483 -0.93 -4.96 7.81
C LEU A 483 -0.30 -3.95 6.87
N ARG A 484 -0.55 -4.10 5.55
CA ARG A 484 -0.09 -3.17 4.52
C ARG A 484 -0.76 -1.80 4.64
N SER A 485 -2.06 -1.80 4.85
CA SER A 485 -2.87 -0.61 5.07
C SER A 485 -4.13 -0.95 5.86
N ILE A 486 -4.72 0.09 6.44
CA ILE A 486 -6.00 -0.01 7.15
C ILE A 486 -6.90 1.08 6.59
N THR A 487 -8.10 0.71 6.14
CA THR A 487 -9.07 1.62 5.54
C THR A 487 -10.43 1.44 6.21
N GLU A 488 -10.92 2.50 6.82
CA GLU A 488 -12.31 2.54 7.27
C GLU A 488 -13.22 2.87 6.09
N LYS A 489 -14.18 2.00 5.83
CA LYS A 489 -15.22 2.19 4.83
C LYS A 489 -16.41 2.89 5.44
N ARG A 490 -16.81 3.99 4.83
CA ARG A 490 -17.98 4.79 5.15
C ARG A 490 -18.54 5.42 3.88
N PRO A 491 -19.78 5.91 3.84
CA PRO A 491 -20.24 6.75 2.76
C PRO A 491 -19.31 7.95 2.59
N VAL A 492 -19.06 8.38 1.36
CA VAL A 492 -18.18 9.52 1.07
C VAL A 492 -18.97 10.53 0.25
N LEU A 493 -19.28 11.69 0.82
CA LEU A 493 -19.78 12.82 0.07
C LEU A 493 -18.69 13.33 -0.88
N VAL A 494 -19.01 13.39 -2.15
CA VAL A 494 -18.11 13.85 -3.23
C VAL A 494 -18.42 15.28 -3.63
N GLU A 495 -19.71 15.64 -3.65
CA GLU A 495 -20.15 16.98 -4.02
C GLU A 495 -21.22 17.51 -3.06
N CYS A 496 -21.12 18.81 -2.80
CA CYS A 496 -22.08 19.58 -2.04
C CYS A 496 -22.17 20.95 -2.73
N LEU A 497 -23.07 21.05 -3.72
CA LEU A 497 -23.16 22.20 -4.63
C LEU A 497 -24.36 23.07 -4.30
N PRO A 498 -24.13 24.27 -3.74
CA PRO A 498 -25.21 25.22 -3.44
C PRO A 498 -25.78 25.84 -4.74
N THR A 499 -27.09 26.02 -4.78
CA THR A 499 -27.78 26.76 -5.85
C THR A 499 -28.81 27.74 -5.26
N ASN A 500 -29.76 28.23 -6.04
CA ASN A 500 -30.81 29.11 -5.57
C ASN A 500 -31.85 28.35 -4.71
N ASN A 501 -31.87 28.59 -3.39
CA ASN A 501 -32.70 27.90 -2.39
C ASN A 501 -32.60 26.36 -2.45
N ALA A 502 -31.46 25.81 -2.83
CA ALA A 502 -31.25 24.37 -2.85
C ALA A 502 -29.78 24.03 -2.72
N VAL A 503 -29.50 22.75 -2.33
CA VAL A 503 -28.15 22.17 -2.33
C VAL A 503 -28.22 20.82 -3.01
N PHE A 504 -27.39 20.61 -4.01
CA PHE A 504 -27.19 19.31 -4.63
C PHE A 504 -26.07 18.56 -3.89
N LEU A 505 -26.34 17.30 -3.59
CA LEU A 505 -25.42 16.40 -2.90
C LEU A 505 -25.18 15.17 -3.77
N SER A 506 -23.96 14.68 -3.85
CA SER A 506 -23.66 13.36 -4.39
C SER A 506 -22.62 12.64 -3.55
N TRP A 507 -22.65 11.29 -3.55
CA TRP A 507 -21.75 10.45 -2.78
C TRP A 507 -21.39 9.18 -3.54
N GLU A 508 -20.33 8.52 -3.07
CA GLU A 508 -19.91 7.24 -3.62
C GLU A 508 -20.77 6.09 -3.10
N SER A 509 -20.92 5.05 -3.94
CA SER A 509 -21.61 3.83 -3.57
C SER A 509 -20.86 3.11 -2.45
N PHE A 510 -21.58 2.65 -1.44
CA PHE A 510 -21.04 1.80 -0.37
C PHE A 510 -21.11 0.33 -0.79
N GLU A 511 -20.06 -0.17 -1.47
CA GLU A 511 -20.10 -1.44 -2.21
C GLU A 511 -20.06 -2.72 -1.35
N ASP A 512 -19.44 -2.69 -0.17
CA ASP A 512 -19.14 -3.90 0.61
C ASP A 512 -20.32 -4.46 1.41
N ASN A 513 -21.36 -3.68 1.58
CA ASN A 513 -22.67 -4.14 2.09
C ASN A 513 -23.73 -3.40 1.29
N PRO A 514 -24.54 -4.06 0.45
CA PRO A 514 -25.52 -3.36 -0.36
C PRO A 514 -26.44 -2.60 0.55
N ALA A 515 -26.24 -1.29 0.61
CA ALA A 515 -27.10 -0.41 1.36
C ALA A 515 -28.51 -0.53 0.80
N LEU A 516 -29.50 -0.70 1.67
CA LEU A 516 -30.91 -0.56 1.31
C LEU A 516 -31.15 0.86 0.74
N GLY A 517 -30.39 1.82 1.25
CA GLY A 517 -30.40 3.22 0.81
C GLY A 517 -29.64 4.10 1.78
N TYR A 518 -29.88 5.40 1.63
CA TYR A 518 -29.16 6.44 2.35
C TYR A 518 -30.12 7.42 3.02
N ILE A 519 -29.77 7.86 4.23
CA ILE A 519 -30.41 8.98 4.92
C ILE A 519 -29.45 10.16 4.90
N ILE A 520 -29.95 11.30 4.47
CA ILE A 520 -29.22 12.55 4.39
C ILE A 520 -29.56 13.40 5.60
N TYR A 521 -28.54 13.89 6.28
CA TYR A 521 -28.72 14.81 7.41
C TYR A 521 -28.13 16.17 7.08
N ARG A 522 -28.80 17.20 7.58
CA ARG A 522 -28.37 18.58 7.50
C ARG A 522 -28.30 19.21 8.89
N CYS A 523 -27.34 20.09 9.08
CA CYS A 523 -27.21 20.93 10.24
C CYS A 523 -27.13 22.41 9.80
N ASP A 524 -27.86 23.29 10.45
CA ASP A 524 -27.69 24.75 10.34
C ASP A 524 -26.50 25.14 11.25
N VAL A 525 -25.45 25.70 10.66
CA VAL A 525 -24.20 25.99 11.40
C VAL A 525 -24.37 27.17 12.36
N GLU A 526 -25.19 28.17 11.99
CA GLU A 526 -25.40 29.37 12.80
C GLU A 526 -26.45 29.14 13.90
N ASN A 527 -27.48 28.33 13.62
CA ASN A 527 -28.56 28.00 14.53
C ASN A 527 -28.55 26.49 14.85
N TYR A 528 -27.49 26.02 15.51
CA TYR A 528 -27.28 24.63 15.80
C TYR A 528 -28.35 24.01 16.69
N GLU A 529 -29.32 23.33 16.10
CA GLU A 529 -30.35 22.53 16.79
C GLU A 529 -30.07 21.01 16.68
N GLY A 530 -28.91 20.64 16.14
CA GLY A 530 -28.51 19.27 15.84
C GLY A 530 -28.71 18.87 14.38
N TRP A 531 -28.40 17.64 14.07
CA TRP A 531 -28.57 17.07 12.74
C TRP A 531 -30.04 16.69 12.47
N VAL A 532 -30.59 17.17 11.37
CA VAL A 532 -31.98 16.91 10.95
C VAL A 532 -31.98 16.06 9.71
N ALA A 533 -32.71 14.94 9.74
CA ALA A 533 -32.88 14.07 8.57
C ALA A 533 -33.75 14.76 7.51
N LEU A 534 -33.29 14.79 6.27
CA LEU A 534 -34.00 15.39 5.13
C LEU A 534 -34.93 14.39 4.43
N ASN A 535 -34.77 13.10 4.67
CA ASN A 535 -35.63 12.04 4.17
C ASN A 535 -35.97 11.07 5.32
N SER A 536 -37.21 10.60 5.36
CA SER A 536 -37.68 9.62 6.36
C SER A 536 -37.47 8.17 5.91
N GLU A 537 -37.40 7.94 4.59
CA GLU A 537 -37.18 6.62 3.98
C GLU A 537 -35.84 6.64 3.24
N PRO A 538 -35.05 5.56 3.31
CA PRO A 538 -33.77 5.48 2.64
C PRO A 538 -33.89 5.67 1.12
N VAL A 539 -33.06 6.55 0.54
CA VAL A 539 -32.98 6.75 -0.92
C VAL A 539 -31.90 5.84 -1.52
N SER A 540 -32.23 5.14 -2.58
CA SER A 540 -31.27 4.25 -3.27
C SER A 540 -30.38 4.98 -4.31
N ALA A 541 -30.71 6.24 -4.62
CA ALA A 541 -29.87 7.08 -5.49
C ALA A 541 -28.58 7.47 -4.78
N LEU A 542 -27.53 7.76 -5.55
CA LEU A 542 -26.25 8.28 -5.06
C LEU A 542 -26.18 9.82 -5.10
N SER A 543 -27.34 10.46 -5.19
CA SER A 543 -27.47 11.92 -5.15
C SER A 543 -28.81 12.32 -4.54
N PHE A 544 -28.84 13.53 -3.99
CA PHE A 544 -30.03 14.13 -3.37
C PHE A 544 -30.02 15.64 -3.60
N ILE A 545 -31.19 16.23 -3.73
CA ILE A 545 -31.34 17.70 -3.77
C ILE A 545 -32.12 18.14 -2.55
N ASP A 546 -31.49 18.93 -1.69
CA ASP A 546 -32.15 19.60 -0.61
C ASP A 546 -32.81 20.87 -1.14
N THR A 547 -34.10 20.81 -1.42
CA THR A 547 -34.92 21.94 -1.88
C THR A 547 -35.50 22.76 -0.73
N THR A 548 -35.12 22.48 0.51
CA THR A 548 -35.56 23.18 1.73
C THR A 548 -34.49 24.11 2.30
N ALA A 549 -33.31 24.13 1.65
CA ALA A 549 -32.22 25.01 2.03
C ALA A 549 -32.57 26.47 1.68
N ILE A 550 -32.14 27.41 2.54
CA ILE A 550 -32.47 28.84 2.42
C ILE A 550 -31.22 29.61 2.01
N ASN A 551 -31.38 30.52 1.05
CA ASN A 551 -30.28 31.39 0.61
C ASN A 551 -29.68 32.18 1.79
N GLY A 552 -28.34 32.25 1.84
CA GLY A 552 -27.63 33.00 2.87
C GLY A 552 -27.40 32.20 4.17
N THR A 553 -27.92 30.98 4.29
CA THR A 553 -27.70 30.14 5.47
C THR A 553 -26.62 29.09 5.16
N LEU A 554 -25.63 29.01 6.04
CA LEU A 554 -24.56 27.96 5.93
C LEU A 554 -25.06 26.66 6.53
N TYR A 555 -25.06 25.61 5.72
CA TYR A 555 -25.44 24.27 6.14
C TYR A 555 -24.26 23.32 6.06
N GLU A 556 -24.22 22.36 6.97
CA GLU A 556 -23.38 21.15 6.87
C GLU A 556 -24.23 19.94 6.56
N TYR A 557 -23.67 19.01 5.79
CA TYR A 557 -24.34 17.79 5.35
C TYR A 557 -23.51 16.56 5.65
N VAL A 558 -24.17 15.47 6.03
CA VAL A 558 -23.62 14.12 6.10
C VAL A 558 -24.62 13.11 5.54
N VAL A 559 -24.10 11.96 5.13
CA VAL A 559 -24.88 10.83 4.62
C VAL A 559 -24.61 9.62 5.48
N ILE A 560 -25.64 8.85 5.82
CA ILE A 560 -25.58 7.58 6.52
C ILE A 560 -26.17 6.52 5.60
N ALA A 561 -25.47 5.39 5.41
CA ALA A 561 -26.00 4.23 4.72
C ALA A 561 -26.83 3.38 5.68
N ILE A 562 -27.93 2.83 5.19
CA ILE A 562 -28.79 1.88 5.91
C ILE A 562 -28.67 0.51 5.21
N ASP A 563 -28.37 -0.56 5.93
CA ASP A 563 -28.36 -1.90 5.37
C ASP A 563 -29.75 -2.57 5.35
N ASN A 564 -29.84 -3.76 4.72
CA ASN A 564 -31.09 -4.50 4.60
C ASN A 564 -31.66 -5.02 5.94
N GLU A 565 -30.87 -4.97 7.02
CA GLU A 565 -31.25 -5.39 8.36
C GLU A 565 -31.58 -4.19 9.26
N GLY A 566 -31.49 -2.96 8.72
CA GLY A 566 -31.77 -1.74 9.47
C GLY A 566 -30.60 -1.21 10.29
N TRP A 567 -29.34 -1.62 9.97
CA TRP A 567 -28.15 -1.06 10.59
C TRP A 567 -27.76 0.25 9.91
N ASN A 568 -27.36 1.23 10.72
CA ASN A 568 -26.86 2.52 10.28
C ASN A 568 -25.33 2.49 10.22
N SER A 569 -24.74 2.88 9.10
CA SER A 569 -23.29 3.10 9.04
C SER A 569 -22.89 4.31 9.91
N VAL A 570 -21.60 4.47 10.20
CA VAL A 570 -21.08 5.78 10.63
C VAL A 570 -21.32 6.80 9.52
N GLN A 571 -21.37 8.06 9.92
CA GLN A 571 -21.60 9.18 8.99
C GLN A 571 -20.45 9.34 7.99
N SER A 572 -20.78 9.92 6.83
CA SER A 572 -19.79 10.34 5.82
C SER A 572 -18.86 11.44 6.37
N ASN A 573 -17.91 11.87 5.52
CA ASN A 573 -17.28 13.17 5.71
C ASN A 573 -18.34 14.28 5.72
N VAL A 574 -18.06 15.36 6.44
CA VAL A 574 -18.91 16.56 6.47
C VAL A 574 -18.54 17.43 5.28
N MET A 575 -19.54 17.93 4.56
CA MET A 575 -19.37 18.98 3.55
C MET A 575 -20.33 20.14 3.84
N SER A 576 -19.90 21.36 3.50
CA SER A 576 -20.66 22.58 3.79
C SER A 576 -21.09 23.28 2.51
N ALA A 577 -22.27 23.89 2.52
CA ALA A 577 -22.78 24.69 1.42
C ALA A 577 -23.64 25.83 1.94
N MET A 578 -23.55 26.98 1.27
CA MET A 578 -24.42 28.14 1.50
C MET A 578 -25.13 28.52 0.19
N PRO A 579 -26.40 28.18 0.03
CA PRO A 579 -27.20 28.61 -1.12
C PRO A 579 -27.20 30.12 -1.30
N VAL A 580 -27.19 30.57 -2.54
CA VAL A 580 -27.21 31.98 -2.88
C VAL A 580 -28.32 32.30 -3.86
N SER A 581 -28.84 33.53 -3.81
CA SER A 581 -29.90 33.95 -4.72
C SER A 581 -29.38 34.19 -6.14
N PHE A 582 -30.03 33.60 -7.13
CA PHE A 582 -29.78 33.90 -8.53
C PHE A 582 -30.86 34.83 -9.04
N SER A 583 -30.45 35.98 -9.59
CA SER A 583 -31.39 36.96 -10.16
C SER A 583 -31.58 36.76 -11.67
N PHE A 584 -30.48 36.35 -12.35
CA PHE A 584 -30.40 36.36 -13.82
C PHE A 584 -30.90 37.65 -14.45
N GLY A 585 -30.70 38.74 -13.73
CA GLY A 585 -31.20 40.08 -14.14
C GLY A 585 -30.39 40.69 -15.27
N GLN A 586 -29.13 40.25 -15.41
CA GLN A 586 -28.20 40.67 -16.47
C GLN A 586 -28.09 39.57 -17.53
N ASP A 587 -27.89 39.98 -18.78
CA ASP A 587 -27.88 39.03 -19.91
C ASP A 587 -26.54 38.32 -20.05
N PHE A 588 -25.41 39.03 -20.03
CA PHE A 588 -24.12 38.46 -20.46
C PHE A 588 -22.92 39.02 -19.71
N LEU A 589 -22.07 38.13 -19.21
CA LEU A 589 -20.78 38.41 -18.56
C LEU A 589 -19.63 37.77 -19.35
N VAL A 590 -18.55 38.51 -19.54
CA VAL A 590 -17.27 38.00 -20.02
C VAL A 590 -16.30 37.94 -18.86
N VAL A 591 -15.83 36.73 -18.53
CA VAL A 591 -14.82 36.51 -17.50
C VAL A 591 -13.48 36.27 -18.18
N ASP A 592 -12.56 37.19 -17.96
CA ASP A 592 -11.20 37.12 -18.48
C ASP A 592 -10.23 36.59 -17.42
N GLU A 593 -9.66 35.42 -17.68
CA GLU A 593 -8.61 34.81 -16.86
C GLU A 593 -7.21 35.03 -17.45
N THR A 594 -7.10 35.70 -18.60
CA THR A 594 -5.83 35.92 -19.27
C THR A 594 -4.96 36.87 -18.45
N ARG A 595 -3.70 36.48 -18.22
CA ARG A 595 -2.74 37.31 -17.50
C ARG A 595 -1.95 38.16 -18.50
N ASN A 596 -1.62 39.41 -18.10
CA ASN A 596 -0.82 40.29 -18.94
C ASN A 596 0.57 39.65 -19.19
N GLY A 597 0.80 39.21 -20.42
CA GLY A 597 1.98 38.53 -20.85
C GLY A 597 3.03 39.47 -21.39
N ASN A 598 3.98 38.89 -22.13
CA ASN A 598 5.09 39.62 -22.77
C ASN A 598 4.88 39.84 -24.27
N GLY A 599 3.68 39.61 -24.78
CA GLY A 599 3.32 39.73 -26.20
C GLY A 599 3.79 38.52 -27.04
N SER A 600 4.27 37.43 -26.42
CA SER A 600 4.65 36.23 -27.19
C SER A 600 3.41 35.38 -27.50
N ASN A 601 3.55 34.44 -28.45
CA ASN A 601 2.46 33.61 -28.91
C ASN A 601 1.83 32.68 -27.83
N LEU A 602 2.50 32.44 -26.69
CA LEU A 602 1.95 31.66 -25.58
C LEU A 602 1.65 32.52 -24.33
N SER A 603 2.04 33.79 -24.40
CA SER A 603 1.86 34.76 -23.32
C SER A 603 1.53 36.12 -23.95
N PRO A 604 0.31 36.24 -24.52
CA PRO A 604 -0.09 37.44 -25.21
C PRO A 604 -0.13 38.65 -24.26
N ASP A 605 -0.05 39.86 -24.83
CA ASP A 605 -0.40 41.06 -24.10
C ASP A 605 -1.90 41.08 -23.87
N ASP A 606 -2.31 41.24 -22.64
CA ASP A 606 -3.70 41.21 -22.20
C ASP A 606 -4.57 42.20 -22.99
N ALA A 607 -4.12 43.42 -23.15
CA ALA A 607 -4.82 44.45 -23.94
C ALA A 607 -5.06 44.02 -25.42
N MET A 608 -4.23 43.13 -25.98
CA MET A 608 -4.48 42.57 -27.30
C MET A 608 -5.60 41.50 -27.26
N VAL A 609 -5.71 40.74 -26.22
CA VAL A 609 -6.78 39.75 -25.99
C VAL A 609 -8.09 40.49 -25.77
N ASP A 610 -8.10 41.53 -24.90
CA ASP A 610 -9.25 42.41 -24.69
C ASP A 610 -9.77 42.99 -25.99
N THR A 611 -8.88 43.62 -26.77
CA THR A 611 -9.23 44.22 -28.08
C THR A 611 -9.82 43.18 -29.05
N PHE A 612 -9.35 41.98 -29.00
CA PHE A 612 -9.90 40.88 -29.82
C PHE A 612 -11.34 40.54 -29.42
N TYR A 613 -11.61 40.35 -28.12
CA TYR A 613 -12.97 40.04 -27.66
C TYR A 613 -13.90 41.24 -27.78
N ASP A 614 -13.46 42.46 -27.50
CA ASP A 614 -14.20 43.70 -27.76
C ASP A 614 -14.69 43.75 -29.19
N THR A 615 -13.78 43.47 -30.15
CA THR A 615 -14.12 43.47 -31.57
C THR A 615 -15.05 42.33 -31.99
N ALA A 616 -14.85 41.13 -31.42
CA ALA A 616 -15.62 39.94 -31.75
C ALA A 616 -17.06 40.00 -31.18
N LEU A 617 -17.24 40.70 -30.05
CA LEU A 617 -18.52 40.78 -29.37
C LEU A 617 -19.45 41.89 -29.87
N VAL A 618 -18.93 42.88 -30.65
CA VAL A 618 -19.79 43.95 -31.27
C VAL A 618 -20.85 43.29 -32.20
N PRO A 619 -22.17 43.58 -32.10
CA PRO A 619 -22.84 44.63 -31.27
C PRO A 619 -23.45 44.16 -29.94
N LEU A 620 -22.96 43.01 -29.37
CA LEU A 620 -23.48 42.49 -28.08
C LEU A 620 -23.08 43.43 -26.95
N GLU A 621 -24.00 43.72 -25.99
CA GLU A 621 -23.73 44.37 -24.75
C GLU A 621 -23.32 43.32 -23.71
N TYR A 622 -22.28 43.57 -22.91
CA TYR A 622 -21.79 42.70 -21.87
C TYR A 622 -21.11 43.45 -20.75
N ASP A 623 -21.08 42.84 -19.57
CA ASP A 623 -20.21 43.24 -18.48
C ASP A 623 -18.91 42.43 -18.51
N SER A 624 -17.79 42.99 -18.06
CA SER A 624 -16.49 42.33 -17.99
C SER A 624 -16.06 42.09 -16.56
N TRP A 625 -15.40 40.95 -16.34
CA TRP A 625 -14.79 40.57 -15.07
C TRP A 625 -13.34 40.09 -15.33
N ASP A 626 -12.39 40.90 -14.92
CA ASP A 626 -10.97 40.58 -15.03
C ASP A 626 -10.52 39.85 -13.74
N VAL A 627 -10.22 38.57 -13.88
CA VAL A 627 -9.80 37.69 -12.76
C VAL A 627 -8.47 38.16 -12.15
N THR A 628 -7.59 38.78 -12.94
CA THR A 628 -6.28 39.23 -12.44
C THR A 628 -6.39 40.39 -11.46
N THR A 629 -7.42 41.22 -11.58
CA THR A 629 -7.67 42.40 -10.74
C THR A 629 -8.76 42.18 -9.70
N GLN A 630 -9.81 41.39 -10.02
CA GLN A 630 -10.99 41.22 -9.19
C GLN A 630 -11.03 39.84 -8.46
N GLY A 631 -10.11 38.93 -8.79
CA GLY A 631 -10.14 37.54 -8.32
C GLY A 631 -11.21 36.71 -9.06
N LEU A 632 -11.32 35.44 -8.73
CA LEU A 632 -12.35 34.53 -9.29
C LEU A 632 -13.75 35.00 -8.86
N PRO A 633 -14.73 35.10 -9.77
CA PRO A 633 -16.10 35.47 -9.43
C PRO A 633 -16.76 34.38 -8.56
N ASP A 634 -17.37 34.79 -7.46
CA ASP A 634 -18.13 33.87 -6.60
C ASP A 634 -19.49 33.49 -7.25
N LEU A 635 -20.15 32.52 -6.63
CA LEU A 635 -21.43 32.01 -7.13
C LEU A 635 -22.52 33.10 -7.18
N SER A 636 -22.50 34.08 -6.27
CA SER A 636 -23.47 35.17 -6.23
C SER A 636 -23.27 36.11 -7.44
N ALA A 637 -22.02 36.44 -7.74
CA ALA A 637 -21.70 37.29 -8.88
C ALA A 637 -22.08 36.60 -10.22
N LEU A 638 -21.77 35.32 -10.37
CA LEU A 638 -22.20 34.55 -11.56
C LEU A 638 -23.72 34.46 -11.65
N GLY A 639 -24.42 34.29 -10.53
CA GLY A 639 -25.88 34.18 -10.44
C GLY A 639 -26.66 35.43 -10.86
N GLU A 640 -26.01 36.55 -11.08
CA GLU A 640 -26.62 37.74 -11.65
C GLU A 640 -26.85 37.66 -13.17
N TYR A 641 -26.04 36.82 -13.87
CA TYR A 641 -25.97 36.73 -15.33
C TYR A 641 -26.61 35.44 -15.85
N LYS A 642 -27.31 35.54 -16.99
CA LYS A 642 -27.89 34.39 -17.71
C LYS A 642 -26.83 33.58 -18.42
N VAL A 643 -25.82 34.26 -19.03
CA VAL A 643 -24.77 33.68 -19.86
C VAL A 643 -23.41 34.20 -19.39
N VAL A 644 -22.44 33.29 -19.29
CA VAL A 644 -21.04 33.62 -18.99
C VAL A 644 -20.16 33.07 -20.13
N LEU A 645 -19.34 33.92 -20.73
CA LEU A 645 -18.19 33.52 -21.53
C LEU A 645 -16.96 33.61 -20.64
N TRP A 646 -16.30 32.48 -20.40
CA TRP A 646 -15.06 32.41 -19.64
C TRP A 646 -13.92 32.05 -20.57
N HIS A 647 -12.88 32.88 -20.64
CA HIS A 647 -11.72 32.62 -21.46
C HIS A 647 -10.40 32.72 -20.70
N SER A 648 -9.43 31.90 -21.13
CA SER A 648 -8.08 31.84 -20.60
C SER A 648 -7.12 31.61 -21.76
N ASP A 649 -6.56 32.69 -22.32
CA ASP A 649 -5.84 32.69 -23.60
C ASP A 649 -4.30 32.76 -23.43
N ASP A 650 -3.77 32.86 -22.22
CA ASP A 650 -2.37 32.65 -21.92
C ASP A 650 -2.10 31.15 -21.62
N PHE A 651 -0.83 30.72 -21.75
CA PHE A 651 -0.45 29.31 -21.50
C PHE A 651 -0.07 29.06 -20.03
N ALA A 652 -0.57 29.87 -19.11
CA ALA A 652 -0.34 29.70 -17.67
C ALA A 652 -1.24 28.62 -17.06
N GLU A 653 -1.13 28.42 -15.76
CA GLU A 653 -2.02 27.51 -15.03
C GLU A 653 -3.46 28.05 -15.04
N ASN A 654 -4.40 27.19 -15.43
CA ASN A 654 -5.82 27.54 -15.51
C ASN A 654 -6.45 27.46 -14.11
N LEU A 655 -7.05 28.56 -13.68
CA LEU A 655 -7.61 28.70 -12.31
C LEU A 655 -8.91 27.95 -12.09
N LEU A 656 -9.55 27.49 -13.17
CA LEU A 656 -10.76 26.65 -13.08
C LEU A 656 -10.56 25.37 -12.29
N ILE A 657 -9.32 24.89 -12.15
CA ILE A 657 -9.02 23.70 -11.35
C ILE A 657 -9.59 23.79 -9.93
N ASN A 658 -9.60 24.97 -9.33
CA ASN A 658 -10.10 25.24 -7.98
C ASN A 658 -11.50 25.86 -7.97
N HIS A 659 -12.15 26.00 -9.12
CA HIS A 659 -13.43 26.73 -9.23
C HIS A 659 -14.59 25.89 -9.81
N GLN A 660 -14.36 24.60 -10.03
CA GLN A 660 -15.32 23.70 -10.66
C GLN A 660 -16.65 23.57 -9.90
N SER A 661 -16.61 23.59 -8.57
CA SER A 661 -17.82 23.53 -7.74
C SER A 661 -18.72 24.75 -7.95
N VAL A 662 -18.14 25.95 -8.08
CA VAL A 662 -18.87 27.19 -8.35
C VAL A 662 -19.50 27.13 -9.74
N LEU A 663 -18.75 26.69 -10.77
CA LEU A 663 -19.30 26.52 -12.12
C LEU A 663 -20.42 25.48 -12.15
N GLY A 664 -20.21 24.34 -11.48
CA GLY A 664 -21.24 23.30 -11.35
C GLY A 664 -22.50 23.80 -10.68
N SER A 665 -22.37 24.57 -9.60
CA SER A 665 -23.46 25.22 -8.88
C SER A 665 -24.21 26.24 -9.77
N TYR A 666 -23.48 27.03 -10.55
CA TYR A 666 -24.07 27.99 -11.48
C TYR A 666 -24.87 27.29 -12.60
N ILE A 667 -24.32 26.22 -13.19
CA ILE A 667 -25.04 25.43 -14.21
C ILE A 667 -26.28 24.74 -13.60
N LEU A 668 -26.15 24.13 -12.42
CA LEU A 668 -27.27 23.53 -11.69
C LEU A 668 -28.40 24.53 -11.41
N GLY A 669 -28.06 25.78 -11.14
CA GLY A 669 -29.01 26.85 -10.89
C GLY A 669 -29.68 27.41 -12.15
N GLY A 670 -29.30 26.92 -13.35
CA GLY A 670 -29.85 27.37 -14.63
C GLY A 670 -28.97 28.32 -15.42
N GLY A 671 -27.77 28.62 -14.93
CA GLY A 671 -26.79 29.43 -15.63
C GLY A 671 -26.21 28.74 -16.85
N LYS A 672 -25.80 29.51 -17.86
CA LYS A 672 -25.23 28.99 -19.11
C LYS A 672 -23.82 29.52 -19.28
N ILE A 673 -22.89 28.61 -19.54
CA ILE A 673 -21.48 28.97 -19.62
C ILE A 673 -20.82 28.44 -20.90
N LEU A 674 -20.01 29.29 -21.54
CA LEU A 674 -19.10 28.96 -22.62
C LEU A 674 -17.68 29.05 -22.09
N LEU A 675 -16.95 27.93 -22.08
CA LEU A 675 -15.58 27.83 -21.66
C LEU A 675 -14.62 27.74 -22.87
N SER A 676 -13.65 28.64 -22.93
CA SER A 676 -12.62 28.69 -23.95
C SER A 676 -11.24 28.93 -23.32
N GLY A 677 -10.21 28.29 -23.83
CA GLY A 677 -8.85 28.56 -23.35
C GLY A 677 -7.88 27.42 -23.52
N TRP A 678 -6.61 27.71 -23.23
CA TRP A 678 -5.58 26.70 -23.18
C TRP A 678 -5.83 25.69 -22.06
N LYS A 679 -5.84 24.40 -22.39
CA LYS A 679 -5.97 23.32 -21.39
C LYS A 679 -7.24 23.37 -20.52
N THR A 680 -8.22 24.21 -20.83
CA THR A 680 -9.44 24.39 -20.02
C THR A 680 -10.11 23.06 -19.70
N ALA A 681 -10.27 22.17 -20.67
CA ALA A 681 -10.86 20.86 -20.45
C ALA A 681 -9.97 19.91 -19.62
N THR A 682 -8.63 20.11 -19.60
CA THR A 682 -7.71 19.20 -18.87
C THR A 682 -7.71 19.41 -17.37
N VAL A 683 -8.17 20.55 -16.91
CA VAL A 683 -8.23 20.86 -15.45
C VAL A 683 -9.59 20.51 -14.83
N LEU A 684 -10.58 20.20 -15.65
CA LEU A 684 -11.90 19.76 -15.18
C LEU A 684 -11.86 18.29 -14.77
N SER A 685 -12.44 17.98 -13.62
CA SER A 685 -12.47 16.62 -13.07
C SER A 685 -13.36 15.70 -13.91
N GLU A 686 -13.10 14.39 -13.87
CA GLU A 686 -13.93 13.38 -14.53
C GLU A 686 -15.39 13.48 -14.07
N THR A 687 -15.63 13.76 -12.80
CA THR A 687 -16.98 13.95 -12.24
C THR A 687 -17.66 15.16 -12.88
N PHE A 688 -16.98 16.31 -13.00
CA PHE A 688 -17.51 17.50 -13.64
C PHE A 688 -17.82 17.24 -15.12
N LEU A 689 -16.87 16.65 -15.86
CA LEU A 689 -17.04 16.33 -17.29
C LEU A 689 -18.17 15.34 -17.53
N ALA A 690 -18.26 14.28 -16.72
CA ALA A 690 -19.34 13.30 -16.86
C ALA A 690 -20.73 13.93 -16.58
N ARG A 691 -20.81 14.81 -15.59
CA ARG A 691 -22.08 15.44 -15.20
C ARG A 691 -22.49 16.56 -16.13
N PHE A 692 -21.62 17.54 -16.34
CA PHE A 692 -21.97 18.79 -17.00
C PHE A 692 -21.60 18.85 -18.49
N ALA A 693 -20.70 18.00 -18.96
CA ALA A 693 -20.33 17.87 -20.38
C ALA A 693 -20.87 16.60 -21.03
N GLY A 694 -21.33 15.63 -20.25
CA GLY A 694 -21.84 14.35 -20.74
C GLY A 694 -20.78 13.45 -21.37
N ILE A 695 -19.50 13.61 -20.98
CA ILE A 695 -18.36 12.87 -21.54
C ILE A 695 -17.54 12.22 -20.41
N PRO A 696 -17.09 10.95 -20.58
CA PRO A 696 -16.33 10.26 -19.55
C PRO A 696 -14.84 10.60 -19.56
N GLN A 697 -14.29 11.08 -20.69
CA GLN A 697 -12.86 11.31 -20.90
C GLN A 697 -12.57 12.32 -21.99
N ILE A 698 -11.35 12.84 -22.00
CA ILE A 698 -10.84 13.74 -23.03
C ILE A 698 -9.58 13.16 -23.67
N GLU A 699 -9.29 13.56 -24.92
CA GLU A 699 -7.99 13.35 -25.56
C GLU A 699 -7.25 14.67 -25.64
N TYR A 700 -5.96 14.66 -25.36
CA TYR A 700 -5.12 15.87 -25.38
C TYR A 700 -3.92 15.69 -26.29
N SER A 701 -3.75 16.61 -27.25
CA SER A 701 -2.63 16.65 -28.18
C SER A 701 -1.77 17.90 -27.97
N ASN A 702 -0.50 17.72 -27.61
CA ASN A 702 0.49 18.80 -27.45
C ASN A 702 1.21 19.18 -28.76
N SER A 703 1.02 18.43 -29.84
CA SER A 703 1.64 18.74 -31.13
C SER A 703 0.81 19.72 -31.96
N PRO A 704 1.43 20.57 -32.79
CA PRO A 704 0.70 21.41 -33.72
C PRO A 704 -0.10 20.57 -34.71
N CYS A 705 -1.44 20.63 -34.61
CA CYS A 705 -2.30 19.74 -35.39
C CYS A 705 -3.59 20.40 -35.91
N LEU A 706 -4.20 21.36 -35.20
CA LEU A 706 -5.48 21.95 -35.57
C LEU A 706 -5.32 23.00 -36.68
N ILE A 707 -6.14 22.85 -37.74
CA ILE A 707 -6.23 23.78 -38.86
C ILE A 707 -7.47 24.64 -38.76
N SER A 708 -8.62 24.02 -38.48
CA SER A 708 -9.92 24.67 -38.27
C SER A 708 -10.87 23.85 -37.42
N ALA A 709 -11.87 24.52 -36.87
CA ALA A 709 -13.02 23.89 -36.24
C ALA A 709 -14.20 23.95 -37.21
N GLN A 710 -14.68 22.80 -37.67
CA GLN A 710 -15.77 22.67 -38.67
C GLN A 710 -17.10 22.38 -38.01
N SER A 711 -18.15 23.03 -38.48
CA SER A 711 -19.51 22.85 -38.00
C SER A 711 -20.49 22.82 -39.18
N SER A 712 -21.60 22.11 -39.00
CA SER A 712 -22.74 22.14 -39.92
C SER A 712 -23.79 23.20 -39.56
N ILE A 713 -23.67 23.79 -38.39
CA ILE A 713 -24.66 24.72 -37.80
C ILE A 713 -24.05 26.11 -37.54
N TYR A 714 -22.76 26.20 -37.24
CA TYR A 714 -22.05 27.44 -36.93
C TYR A 714 -20.99 27.74 -37.99
N PRO A 715 -20.55 29.01 -38.14
CA PRO A 715 -19.44 29.38 -39.01
C PRO A 715 -18.16 28.57 -38.71
N GLU A 716 -17.41 28.18 -39.73
CA GLU A 716 -16.12 27.56 -39.57
C GLU A 716 -15.14 28.53 -38.88
N LEU A 717 -14.41 28.03 -37.87
CA LEU A 717 -13.38 28.79 -37.17
C LEU A 717 -12.00 28.36 -37.69
N LEU A 718 -11.35 29.25 -38.46
CA LEU A 718 -10.01 29.03 -38.98
C LEU A 718 -8.97 29.49 -37.97
N VAL A 719 -7.88 28.77 -37.85
CA VAL A 719 -6.73 29.18 -37.03
C VAL A 719 -6.09 30.44 -37.62
N ASP A 720 -5.76 31.44 -36.81
CA ASP A 720 -5.06 32.65 -37.25
C ASP A 720 -3.54 32.42 -37.23
N GLY A 721 -2.97 32.19 -38.41
CA GLY A 721 -1.54 31.93 -38.55
C GLY A 721 -0.64 33.10 -38.13
N ASN A 722 -1.18 34.32 -38.00
CA ASN A 722 -0.40 35.48 -37.53
C ASN A 722 -0.14 35.45 -36.02
N LYS A 723 -0.96 34.69 -35.27
CA LYS A 723 -0.85 34.51 -33.81
C LYS A 723 -0.04 33.28 -33.43
N LEU A 724 0.50 32.54 -34.38
CA LEU A 724 1.19 31.28 -34.14
C LEU A 724 2.72 31.44 -34.25
N LEU A 725 3.47 30.60 -33.56
CA LEU A 725 4.88 30.42 -33.77
C LEU A 725 5.14 29.85 -35.19
N ALA A 726 6.19 30.34 -35.86
CA ALA A 726 6.57 29.82 -37.17
C ALA A 726 6.83 28.29 -37.17
N SER A 727 7.33 27.76 -36.06
CA SER A 727 7.55 26.29 -35.86
C SER A 727 6.27 25.46 -35.84
N TRP A 728 5.12 26.08 -35.68
CA TRP A 728 3.81 25.38 -35.68
C TRP A 728 3.20 25.23 -37.08
N ASN A 729 3.87 25.74 -38.10
CA ASN A 729 3.48 25.61 -39.51
C ASN A 729 1.98 25.93 -39.79
N GLY A 730 1.46 26.98 -39.13
CA GLY A 730 0.07 27.41 -39.30
C GLY A 730 -0.99 26.52 -38.58
N MET A 731 -0.58 25.62 -37.73
CA MET A 731 -1.49 24.72 -36.95
C MET A 731 -1.40 25.02 -35.47
N LEU A 732 -2.54 25.02 -34.79
CA LEU A 732 -2.61 25.25 -33.35
C LEU A 732 -2.27 23.96 -32.58
N PRO A 733 -1.37 23.96 -31.57
CA PRO A 733 -1.09 22.85 -30.69
C PRO A 733 -1.95 22.88 -29.41
N TYR A 734 -1.75 21.90 -28.51
CA TYR A 734 -2.35 21.85 -27.16
C TYR A 734 -3.87 21.81 -27.17
N ILE A 735 -4.44 20.95 -28.05
CA ILE A 735 -5.86 20.83 -28.32
C ILE A 735 -6.46 19.69 -27.50
N CYS A 736 -7.65 19.91 -26.95
CA CYS A 736 -8.50 18.85 -26.35
C CYS A 736 -9.57 18.43 -27.37
N THR A 737 -9.77 17.14 -27.51
CA THR A 737 -10.90 16.55 -28.25
C THR A 737 -11.72 15.59 -27.34
N PHE A 738 -12.94 15.37 -27.73
CA PHE A 738 -13.97 14.67 -26.95
C PHE A 738 -14.52 13.48 -27.79
N PRO A 739 -13.80 12.34 -27.86
CA PRO A 739 -14.05 11.26 -28.79
C PRO A 739 -15.45 10.64 -28.67
N ASP A 740 -15.99 10.57 -27.43
CA ASP A 740 -17.28 9.95 -27.13
C ASP A 740 -18.46 10.94 -27.09
N ALA A 741 -18.25 12.20 -27.46
CA ALA A 741 -19.31 13.22 -27.40
C ALA A 741 -20.33 13.07 -28.52
N ASN A 742 -21.60 12.92 -28.12
CA ASN A 742 -22.75 12.86 -29.06
C ASN A 742 -23.38 14.24 -29.33
N ASN A 743 -22.90 15.28 -28.69
CA ASN A 743 -23.44 16.65 -28.67
C ASN A 743 -22.43 17.66 -29.22
N ALA A 744 -21.67 17.24 -30.23
CA ALA A 744 -20.65 18.05 -30.88
C ALA A 744 -21.25 19.24 -31.61
N ILE A 745 -20.70 20.44 -31.40
CA ILE A 745 -21.01 21.65 -32.17
C ILE A 745 -19.89 22.00 -33.15
N TYR A 746 -18.65 21.54 -32.85
CA TYR A 746 -17.52 21.62 -33.76
C TYR A 746 -16.77 20.29 -33.81
N ILE A 747 -16.28 19.97 -35.01
CA ILE A 747 -15.43 18.83 -35.33
C ILE A 747 -14.04 19.33 -35.71
N ALA A 748 -13.02 18.64 -35.26
CA ALA A 748 -11.63 18.98 -35.50
C ALA A 748 -11.23 18.68 -36.95
N ASN A 749 -10.78 19.71 -37.70
CA ASN A 749 -10.06 19.56 -38.95
C ASN A 749 -8.56 19.75 -38.65
N MET A 750 -7.85 18.65 -38.60
CA MET A 750 -6.44 18.59 -38.24
C MET A 750 -5.56 18.11 -39.38
N ASN A 751 -4.25 18.16 -39.16
CA ASN A 751 -3.30 17.45 -39.99
C ASN A 751 -3.78 15.98 -40.18
N PRO A 752 -3.84 15.46 -41.42
CA PRO A 752 -4.34 14.10 -41.69
C PRO A 752 -3.64 12.97 -40.94
N SER A 753 -2.44 13.19 -40.41
CA SER A 753 -1.72 12.25 -39.58
C SER A 753 -2.11 12.29 -38.08
N ALA A 754 -2.88 13.26 -37.65
CA ALA A 754 -3.33 13.37 -36.26
C ALA A 754 -4.45 12.35 -35.98
N GLN A 755 -4.32 11.61 -34.87
CA GLN A 755 -5.28 10.56 -34.49
C GLN A 755 -6.67 11.13 -34.19
N SER A 756 -6.74 12.33 -33.61
CA SER A 756 -7.99 13.00 -33.23
C SER A 756 -8.62 13.83 -34.36
N ASN A 757 -8.14 13.69 -35.62
CA ASN A 757 -8.78 14.35 -36.76
C ASN A 757 -10.22 13.83 -37.01
N GLY A 758 -11.18 14.74 -37.05
CA GLY A 758 -12.60 14.38 -37.17
C GLY A 758 -13.32 14.11 -35.83
N HIS A 759 -12.60 14.14 -34.71
CA HIS A 759 -13.24 14.03 -33.38
C HIS A 759 -13.95 15.33 -32.98
N CYS A 760 -14.88 15.24 -32.03
CA CYS A 760 -15.53 16.40 -31.45
C CYS A 760 -14.48 17.33 -30.83
N LEU A 761 -14.50 18.60 -31.23
CA LEU A 761 -13.59 19.64 -30.77
C LEU A 761 -14.26 20.65 -29.84
N ALA A 762 -15.58 20.79 -29.98
CA ALA A 762 -16.40 21.57 -29.05
C ALA A 762 -17.77 20.92 -28.92
N LEU A 763 -18.28 20.90 -27.69
CA LEU A 763 -19.56 20.31 -27.36
C LEU A 763 -20.50 21.33 -26.70
N ARG A 764 -21.80 21.06 -26.78
CA ARG A 764 -22.86 21.79 -26.12
C ARG A 764 -23.73 20.81 -25.33
N HIS A 765 -23.77 20.91 -24.03
CA HIS A 765 -24.51 19.99 -23.18
C HIS A 765 -25.46 20.75 -22.23
N SER A 766 -26.73 20.37 -22.28
CA SER A 766 -27.75 20.91 -21.41
C SER A 766 -27.93 19.99 -20.19
N TYR A 767 -27.89 20.56 -19.02
CA TYR A 767 -28.11 19.88 -17.75
C TYR A 767 -29.24 20.59 -16.99
N ASP A 768 -30.39 19.91 -16.88
CA ASP A 768 -31.63 20.52 -16.40
C ASP A 768 -31.95 21.84 -17.14
N ASN A 769 -31.82 22.96 -16.47
CA ASN A 769 -32.07 24.29 -17.04
C ASN A 769 -30.76 25.05 -17.38
N GLY A 770 -29.64 24.54 -16.96
CA GLY A 770 -28.31 25.11 -17.26
C GLY A 770 -27.68 24.52 -18.49
N GLU A 771 -26.64 25.13 -18.98
CA GLU A 771 -25.97 24.70 -20.18
C GLU A 771 -24.46 24.94 -20.15
N LEU A 772 -23.68 23.95 -20.61
CA LEU A 772 -22.26 24.08 -20.81
C LEU A 772 -21.93 23.99 -22.30
N ILE A 773 -21.16 24.97 -22.77
CA ILE A 773 -20.42 24.88 -24.03
C ILE A 773 -18.94 24.81 -23.67
N LEU A 774 -18.30 23.71 -24.07
CA LEU A 774 -16.90 23.46 -23.78
C LEU A 774 -16.12 23.39 -25.08
N LEU A 775 -15.16 24.32 -25.26
CA LEU A 775 -14.27 24.37 -26.38
C LEU A 775 -12.94 23.70 -26.02
N GLY A 776 -12.41 22.84 -26.85
CA GLY A 776 -11.12 22.18 -26.70
C GLY A 776 -9.93 23.05 -27.13
N PHE A 777 -10.13 24.34 -27.33
CA PHE A 777 -9.14 25.28 -27.89
C PHE A 777 -9.45 26.73 -27.49
N PRO A 778 -8.44 27.64 -27.48
CA PRO A 778 -8.63 29.04 -27.16
C PRO A 778 -9.16 29.82 -28.39
N LEU A 779 -10.26 30.56 -28.20
CA LEU A 779 -10.88 31.37 -29.27
C LEU A 779 -9.97 32.48 -29.80
N TYR A 780 -9.15 33.09 -28.95
CA TYR A 780 -8.23 34.16 -29.31
C TYR A 780 -7.32 33.78 -30.52
N TYR A 781 -6.92 32.50 -30.60
CA TYR A 781 -6.02 32.05 -31.69
C TYR A 781 -6.73 31.70 -33.00
N MET A 782 -8.05 31.93 -33.05
CA MET A 782 -8.83 31.79 -34.29
C MET A 782 -8.97 33.16 -35.00
N GLN A 783 -9.31 33.15 -36.27
CA GLN A 783 -9.56 34.37 -37.05
C GLN A 783 -10.76 35.11 -36.48
N SER A 784 -10.60 36.42 -36.22
CA SER A 784 -11.58 37.25 -35.53
C SER A 784 -12.94 37.34 -36.24
N ALA A 785 -12.99 37.28 -37.55
CA ALA A 785 -14.25 37.30 -38.31
C ALA A 785 -15.11 36.05 -38.01
N GLY A 786 -14.51 34.85 -38.06
CA GLY A 786 -15.25 33.61 -37.75
C GLY A 786 -15.69 33.57 -36.29
N VAL A 787 -14.84 34.01 -35.34
CA VAL A 787 -15.18 34.06 -33.91
C VAL A 787 -16.33 35.03 -33.65
N ARG A 788 -16.29 36.22 -34.28
CA ARG A 788 -17.38 37.19 -34.20
C ARG A 788 -18.69 36.58 -34.65
N ASP A 789 -18.71 36.01 -35.84
CA ASP A 789 -19.91 35.45 -36.44
C ASP A 789 -20.45 34.27 -35.60
N PHE A 790 -19.59 33.49 -34.95
CA PHE A 790 -19.99 32.44 -33.99
C PHE A 790 -20.61 33.04 -32.73
N LEU A 791 -19.91 33.99 -32.07
CA LEU A 791 -20.40 34.58 -30.81
C LEU A 791 -21.70 35.33 -31.01
N GLN A 792 -21.89 36.03 -32.14
CA GLN A 792 -23.13 36.71 -32.50
C GLN A 792 -24.32 35.78 -32.73
N ILE A 793 -24.11 34.51 -33.00
CA ILE A 793 -25.16 33.49 -33.08
C ILE A 793 -25.39 32.84 -31.72
N ILE A 794 -24.33 32.32 -31.08
CA ILE A 794 -24.46 31.46 -29.88
C ILE A 794 -24.89 32.22 -28.63
N ILE A 795 -24.37 33.45 -28.42
CA ILE A 795 -24.70 34.22 -27.18
C ILE A 795 -26.18 34.60 -27.18
N PRO A 796 -26.78 35.18 -28.23
CA PRO A 796 -28.25 35.44 -28.26
C PRO A 796 -29.10 34.17 -28.15
N GLU A 797 -28.66 33.02 -28.75
CA GLU A 797 -29.34 31.74 -28.54
C GLU A 797 -29.38 31.34 -27.05
N LEU A 798 -28.27 31.47 -26.35
CA LEU A 798 -28.15 31.15 -24.93
C LEU A 798 -29.02 32.10 -24.09
N ILE A 799 -29.04 33.40 -24.38
CA ILE A 799 -29.86 34.40 -23.66
C ILE A 799 -31.37 34.13 -23.86
N GLN A 800 -31.80 33.76 -25.06
CA GLN A 800 -33.19 33.55 -25.37
C GLN A 800 -33.76 32.22 -24.90
N THR A 801 -32.94 31.23 -24.61
CA THR A 801 -33.40 29.93 -24.07
C THR A 801 -33.97 30.19 -22.66
N PRO A 802 -35.25 29.85 -22.37
CA PRO A 802 -35.83 30.13 -21.08
C PRO A 802 -35.07 29.44 -19.93
N ILE A 803 -34.77 30.22 -18.89
CA ILE A 803 -34.37 29.65 -17.58
C ILE A 803 -35.69 29.28 -16.89
N ILE A 804 -35.95 28.00 -16.78
CA ILE A 804 -37.13 27.52 -16.03
C ILE A 804 -36.69 27.43 -14.57
N ASP A 805 -37.36 28.18 -13.69
CA ASP A 805 -37.06 28.14 -12.25
C ASP A 805 -37.17 26.71 -11.72
N SER A 806 -36.03 26.13 -11.26
CA SER A 806 -35.89 24.74 -10.84
C SER A 806 -36.53 24.40 -9.49
N THR A 807 -37.34 25.30 -8.92
CA THR A 807 -38.15 24.99 -7.74
C THR A 807 -39.21 23.93 -7.96
N ILE A 808 -39.38 23.48 -9.22
CA ILE A 808 -40.15 22.28 -9.55
C ILE A 808 -39.17 21.16 -9.92
N ALA A 809 -38.91 20.27 -8.95
CA ALA A 809 -38.11 19.04 -9.19
C ALA A 809 -38.54 18.38 -10.50
N SER A 810 -37.67 18.36 -11.51
CA SER A 810 -37.85 17.52 -12.68
C SER A 810 -37.58 16.07 -12.26
N VAL A 811 -38.64 15.45 -11.86
CA VAL A 811 -38.61 14.05 -11.40
C VAL A 811 -38.42 13.18 -12.65
N ILE A 812 -37.22 12.64 -12.80
CA ILE A 812 -36.87 11.80 -13.96
C ILE A 812 -37.49 10.43 -13.77
N ALA A 813 -38.22 9.94 -14.79
CA ALA A 813 -38.66 8.56 -14.80
C ALA A 813 -37.43 7.64 -14.85
N THR A 814 -37.40 6.61 -14.00
CA THR A 814 -36.28 5.64 -13.92
C THR A 814 -36.76 4.22 -14.20
N MET A 815 -35.88 3.39 -14.74
CA MET A 815 -36.16 1.99 -15.03
C MET A 815 -34.96 1.13 -14.62
N LYS A 816 -35.19 0.16 -13.73
CA LYS A 816 -34.19 -0.81 -13.26
C LYS A 816 -34.65 -2.23 -13.55
N ILE A 817 -33.69 -3.12 -13.80
CA ILE A 817 -33.96 -4.52 -14.17
C ILE A 817 -33.04 -5.41 -13.31
N TYR A 818 -33.61 -6.29 -12.49
CA TYR A 818 -32.82 -7.19 -11.65
C TYR A 818 -33.49 -8.57 -11.47
N PRO A 819 -32.70 -9.66 -11.54
CA PRO A 819 -31.32 -9.72 -12.02
C PRO A 819 -31.21 -9.50 -13.52
N ASN A 820 -30.11 -8.93 -13.99
CA ASN A 820 -29.79 -8.76 -15.41
C ASN A 820 -28.28 -9.01 -15.62
N PRO A 821 -27.88 -10.11 -16.27
CA PRO A 821 -28.70 -11.12 -16.97
C PRO A 821 -29.59 -12.00 -16.09
N PHE A 822 -30.69 -12.54 -16.65
CA PHE A 822 -31.59 -13.44 -15.93
C PHE A 822 -31.83 -14.77 -16.70
N ARG A 823 -32.24 -15.81 -15.93
CA ARG A 823 -32.52 -17.15 -16.48
C ARG A 823 -33.98 -17.57 -16.41
N ARG A 824 -34.67 -17.28 -15.31
CA ARG A 824 -36.07 -17.69 -15.09
C ARG A 824 -37.01 -16.49 -15.12
N ASN A 825 -36.75 -15.50 -14.30
CA ASN A 825 -37.51 -14.27 -14.21
C ASN A 825 -36.59 -13.13 -13.74
N CYS A 826 -36.96 -11.91 -14.11
CA CYS A 826 -36.40 -10.69 -13.58
C CYS A 826 -37.52 -9.72 -13.21
N GLU A 827 -37.24 -8.81 -12.34
CA GLU A 827 -38.11 -7.67 -12.01
C GLU A 827 -37.70 -6.47 -12.82
N ILE A 828 -38.68 -5.78 -13.40
CA ILE A 828 -38.52 -4.48 -14.03
C ILE A 828 -39.17 -3.47 -13.11
N GLN A 829 -38.36 -2.67 -12.43
CA GLN A 829 -38.81 -1.60 -11.56
C GLN A 829 -38.88 -0.30 -12.36
N LEU A 830 -40.02 0.35 -12.40
CA LEU A 830 -40.28 1.56 -13.15
C LEU A 830 -40.82 2.62 -12.20
N SER A 831 -40.13 3.76 -12.11
CA SER A 831 -40.60 4.94 -11.37
C SER A 831 -41.04 6.03 -12.35
N LEU A 832 -42.32 6.40 -12.28
CA LEU A 832 -42.95 7.43 -13.12
C LEU A 832 -43.43 8.57 -12.23
N PRO A 833 -42.60 9.55 -11.98
CA PRO A 833 -42.89 10.60 -11.01
C PRO A 833 -43.96 11.63 -11.48
N VAL A 834 -44.11 11.75 -12.78
CA VAL A 834 -45.11 12.66 -13.36
C VAL A 834 -46.27 11.85 -13.94
N LYS A 835 -47.50 12.32 -13.75
CA LYS A 835 -48.67 11.70 -14.37
C LYS A 835 -48.67 11.92 -15.88
N GLY A 836 -48.72 10.87 -16.68
CA GLY A 836 -48.72 10.95 -18.13
C GLY A 836 -49.00 9.61 -18.80
N VAL A 837 -49.34 9.67 -20.07
CA VAL A 837 -49.58 8.49 -20.90
C VAL A 837 -48.23 7.81 -21.16
N ALA A 838 -48.08 6.57 -20.69
CA ALA A 838 -46.86 5.81 -20.80
C ALA A 838 -47.06 4.46 -21.47
N SER A 839 -45.99 3.91 -22.05
CA SER A 839 -45.91 2.57 -22.58
C SER A 839 -44.58 1.90 -22.24
N LEU A 840 -44.58 0.60 -22.00
CA LEU A 840 -43.40 -0.22 -21.74
C LEU A 840 -43.40 -1.44 -22.69
N GLU A 841 -42.40 -1.53 -23.54
CA GLU A 841 -42.33 -2.51 -24.61
C GLU A 841 -40.91 -3.08 -24.75
N LEU A 842 -40.82 -4.36 -25.11
CA LEU A 842 -39.57 -5.10 -25.31
C LEU A 842 -39.34 -5.36 -26.80
N TYR A 843 -38.12 -5.12 -27.27
CA TYR A 843 -37.72 -5.32 -28.66
C TYR A 843 -36.52 -6.26 -28.78
N ASN A 844 -36.42 -7.00 -29.85
CA ASN A 844 -35.19 -7.72 -30.18
C ASN A 844 -34.19 -6.76 -30.91
N LEU A 845 -32.94 -7.20 -31.09
CA LEU A 845 -31.92 -6.40 -31.80
C LEU A 845 -32.21 -6.05 -33.25
N LYS A 846 -33.22 -6.66 -33.86
CA LYS A 846 -33.71 -6.31 -35.21
C LYS A 846 -34.80 -5.23 -35.18
N GLY A 847 -35.09 -4.67 -33.99
CA GLY A 847 -36.14 -3.66 -33.81
C GLY A 847 -37.58 -4.21 -33.83
N GLN A 848 -37.77 -5.53 -33.77
CA GLN A 848 -39.12 -6.12 -33.76
C GLN A 848 -39.59 -6.19 -32.30
N LYS A 849 -40.81 -5.72 -32.06
CA LYS A 849 -41.44 -5.79 -30.74
C LYS A 849 -41.78 -7.25 -30.43
N VAL A 850 -41.34 -7.70 -29.21
CA VAL A 850 -41.52 -9.08 -28.75
C VAL A 850 -42.46 -9.19 -27.55
N LYS A 851 -42.59 -8.12 -26.75
CA LYS A 851 -43.51 -8.06 -25.62
C LYS A 851 -43.97 -6.63 -25.35
N THR A 852 -45.24 -6.50 -24.96
CA THR A 852 -45.82 -5.27 -24.42
C THR A 852 -46.23 -5.51 -22.98
N PHE A 853 -45.66 -4.77 -22.03
CA PHE A 853 -46.04 -4.81 -20.62
C PHE A 853 -47.30 -3.97 -20.37
N PHE A 854 -47.30 -2.75 -20.92
CA PHE A 854 -48.48 -1.88 -21.00
C PHE A 854 -48.34 -0.87 -22.17
N GLN A 855 -49.43 -0.35 -22.68
CA GLN A 855 -49.44 0.61 -23.76
C GLN A 855 -50.50 1.68 -23.51
N GLU A 856 -50.13 2.96 -23.69
CA GLU A 856 -50.99 4.13 -23.57
C GLU A 856 -51.82 4.23 -22.29
N VAL A 857 -51.20 3.85 -21.15
CA VAL A 857 -51.83 3.93 -19.85
C VAL A 857 -51.40 5.24 -19.15
N ASN A 858 -52.36 5.96 -18.56
CA ASN A 858 -52.07 7.18 -17.83
C ASN A 858 -51.60 6.82 -16.39
N MET A 859 -50.29 6.89 -16.13
CA MET A 859 -49.64 6.35 -14.92
C MET A 859 -48.83 7.40 -14.20
N LYS A 860 -48.73 7.26 -12.88
CA LYS A 860 -47.79 7.96 -11.99
C LYS A 860 -47.49 7.06 -10.78
N GLY A 861 -46.27 7.03 -10.33
CA GLY A 861 -45.82 6.24 -9.18
C GLY A 861 -44.82 5.13 -9.55
N ASP A 862 -44.54 4.25 -8.60
CA ASP A 862 -43.60 3.15 -8.73
C ASP A 862 -44.35 1.86 -9.09
N PHE A 863 -43.80 1.14 -10.08
CA PHE A 863 -44.39 -0.08 -10.60
C PHE A 863 -43.35 -1.18 -10.72
N ILE A 864 -43.74 -2.41 -10.42
CA ILE A 864 -42.88 -3.59 -10.56
C ILE A 864 -43.53 -4.55 -11.55
N PHE A 865 -42.80 -4.95 -12.57
CA PHE A 865 -43.25 -5.92 -13.57
C PHE A 865 -42.33 -7.16 -13.51
N ASN A 866 -42.90 -8.30 -13.26
CA ASN A 866 -42.18 -9.57 -13.37
C ASN A 866 -42.14 -10.07 -14.80
N PHE A 867 -40.94 -10.33 -15.31
CA PHE A 867 -40.74 -10.83 -16.65
C PHE A 867 -40.08 -12.23 -16.64
N ASP A 868 -40.77 -13.20 -17.19
CA ASP A 868 -40.43 -14.62 -17.22
C ASP A 868 -39.75 -15.08 -18.53
N GLY A 869 -39.30 -14.13 -19.34
CA GLY A 869 -38.63 -14.42 -20.61
C GLY A 869 -39.56 -14.88 -21.74
N ARG A 870 -40.88 -14.63 -21.66
CA ARG A 870 -41.88 -15.03 -22.68
C ARG A 870 -42.38 -13.81 -23.47
N ASP A 871 -42.64 -14.03 -24.77
CA ASP A 871 -43.28 -13.05 -25.64
C ASP A 871 -44.78 -12.89 -25.35
N ASP A 872 -45.45 -12.00 -26.09
CA ASP A 872 -46.90 -11.78 -25.98
C ASP A 872 -47.75 -13.01 -26.34
N LYS A 873 -47.19 -14.01 -27.00
CA LYS A 873 -47.86 -15.28 -27.37
C LYS A 873 -47.53 -16.40 -26.36
N GLY A 874 -46.81 -16.09 -25.26
CA GLY A 874 -46.43 -17.05 -24.22
C GLY A 874 -45.23 -17.95 -24.57
N LYS A 875 -44.55 -17.72 -25.73
CA LYS A 875 -43.40 -18.49 -26.19
C LYS A 875 -42.13 -17.96 -25.51
N LEU A 876 -41.28 -18.86 -25.02
CA LEU A 876 -39.98 -18.49 -24.50
C LEU A 876 -39.10 -17.83 -25.56
N LEU A 877 -38.50 -16.71 -25.23
CA LEU A 877 -37.51 -16.00 -26.03
C LEU A 877 -36.23 -16.82 -26.21
N SER A 878 -35.43 -16.50 -27.20
CA SER A 878 -34.08 -17.08 -27.37
C SER A 878 -33.10 -16.40 -26.42
N SER A 879 -32.06 -17.11 -26.01
CA SER A 879 -30.97 -16.47 -25.29
C SER A 879 -30.40 -15.32 -26.12
N GLY A 880 -30.24 -14.16 -25.51
CA GLY A 880 -29.76 -12.97 -26.22
C GLY A 880 -30.06 -11.66 -25.49
N ILE A 881 -29.71 -10.60 -26.17
CA ILE A 881 -29.94 -9.23 -25.71
C ILE A 881 -31.23 -8.70 -26.32
N TYR A 882 -32.00 -8.02 -25.48
CA TYR A 882 -33.24 -7.35 -25.86
C TYR A 882 -33.19 -5.90 -25.38
N ILE A 883 -33.94 -5.03 -25.97
CA ILE A 883 -34.07 -3.62 -25.67
C ILE A 883 -35.43 -3.36 -25.02
N LEU A 884 -35.44 -3.00 -23.77
CA LEU A 884 -36.65 -2.56 -23.07
C LEU A 884 -36.81 -1.06 -23.25
N LYS A 885 -37.92 -0.62 -23.81
CA LYS A 885 -38.20 0.77 -24.10
C LYS A 885 -39.43 1.25 -23.35
N MET A 886 -39.26 2.25 -22.54
CA MET A 886 -40.34 2.99 -21.87
C MET A 886 -40.50 4.32 -22.58
N LYS A 887 -41.75 4.69 -22.91
CA LYS A 887 -42.10 6.02 -23.41
C LYS A 887 -43.16 6.63 -22.50
N GLN A 888 -42.94 7.88 -22.08
CA GLN A 888 -43.95 8.67 -21.35
C GLN A 888 -43.99 10.08 -21.94
N SER A 889 -45.11 10.48 -22.53
CA SER A 889 -45.19 11.72 -23.31
C SER A 889 -44.11 11.78 -24.39
N ASP A 890 -43.25 12.76 -24.39
CA ASP A 890 -42.14 12.91 -25.32
C ASP A 890 -40.80 12.30 -24.84
N LYS A 891 -40.78 11.78 -23.59
CA LYS A 891 -39.58 11.15 -23.04
C LYS A 891 -39.51 9.67 -23.32
N ILE A 892 -38.33 9.18 -23.67
CA ILE A 892 -38.05 7.77 -23.93
C ILE A 892 -36.86 7.33 -23.08
N ILE A 893 -37.05 6.23 -22.33
CA ILE A 893 -35.99 5.55 -21.63
C ILE A 893 -35.77 4.19 -22.24
N VAL A 894 -34.51 3.81 -22.45
CA VAL A 894 -34.11 2.53 -23.03
C VAL A 894 -33.15 1.83 -22.09
N SER A 895 -33.41 0.55 -21.82
CA SER A 895 -32.52 -0.32 -21.06
C SER A 895 -32.27 -1.63 -21.76
N LYS A 896 -31.05 -2.13 -21.63
CA LYS A 896 -30.64 -3.44 -22.12
C LYS A 896 -31.06 -4.52 -21.13
N ILE A 897 -31.70 -5.57 -21.62
CA ILE A 897 -32.08 -6.76 -20.87
C ILE A 897 -31.46 -8.00 -21.52
N SER A 898 -30.78 -8.81 -20.73
CA SER A 898 -30.08 -10.02 -21.18
C SER A 898 -30.76 -11.27 -20.68
N TYR A 899 -31.28 -12.11 -21.55
CA TYR A 899 -31.92 -13.40 -21.22
C TYR A 899 -31.00 -14.56 -21.54
N ILE A 900 -30.84 -15.49 -20.63
CA ILE A 900 -30.04 -16.70 -20.76
C ILE A 900 -30.96 -17.88 -20.50
N LYS A 901 -31.17 -18.73 -21.51
CA LYS A 901 -32.05 -19.88 -21.44
C LYS A 901 -31.48 -21.03 -20.60
#